data_f99fb1a74a0d4a0efb0438711e8048e4
#
_entry.id   f99fb1a74a0d4a0efb0438711e8048e4
#
_cell.length_a   1.000
_cell.length_b   1.000
_cell.length_c   1.000
_cell.angle_alpha   90.00
_cell.angle_beta   90.00
_cell.angle_gamma   90.00
#
_symmetry.space_group_name_H-M   'P 1'
#
loop_
_entity.id
_entity.type
_entity.pdbx_description
1 polymer ?
#
loop_
_entity_poly.entity_id
_entity_poly.type
_entity_poly.pdbx_seq_one_letter_code
_entity_poly.pdbx_strand_id
1 'polypeptide(L)'
;MGIKAKILKELQKKPRRLKELKAKLGNDKKVARAVDELVERNKVVCRKGVYAVPDPKTGNAVECTLVKLAGKFGFARPVQPDGQDIFIPGKYLMGAMPGDTLLVSLFEHPRVEGSSEGEVLAVVKENNRFTGTVETIEGRLALVPDACPHCPIYIKKSADGGARDGEKAAVEILERGDSHEDHRAGVAMRFGSAEEAKQCAKALLYGAGLSRHFPLKAKAEAKKYEGAAVGEKEAAGRRDYRGMPVFTIDSAETKDIDDAISLEKTDTGYRLGVHIADVSHYVRPGSALDAEAFARGTSVYYADSVIPMLPRQLSNGICSLNEGADRLAFSCMMELDAAGRVVDYAFVKSVIRSRVKGVYKEVNAIFDGTADNALRQRYAAVAQELPLMRELYHKLAKLRAARGAMDIESGEAKLVLDEAGRCVDVVKRERGEAALARRLKLPFVYRVHEAPDPERIEKLKQTLTAAGVDFHFAGDTPTTLELAKLLADTRGTNLERPVHTSVLRSMAKAKYEPQPKGHFGLALADYAHFTSPIRRYPDLAIHRILSDVCAGMDDGAVQKKYAQFAAEASVQSSEREVLAMTVERDVEDCYKAEYMRRFEGEEFDGVISSITQFGLYVELPNTVEGLVRAQALSENALTLTEGVALRDILSGREWRLGGVMRVRVAGVDVSQGNVDFVPAQEQ
;
A
#
# COMPACT_ATOMS: atom_id res chain seq x y z
N MET A 1 -11.47 -31.11 12.93
CA MET A 1 -10.00 -31.18 13.03
C MET A 1 -9.60 -32.64 13.10
N GLY A 2 -8.86 -33.15 12.09
CA GLY A 2 -8.38 -34.52 12.01
C GLY A 2 -7.43 -34.86 13.17
N ILE A 3 -7.25 -36.14 13.47
CA ILE A 3 -6.44 -36.57 14.63
C ILE A 3 -4.98 -36.10 14.52
N LYS A 4 -4.40 -36.08 13.32
CA LYS A 4 -3.03 -35.58 13.05
C LYS A 4 -2.87 -34.12 13.42
N ALA A 5 -3.83 -33.28 13.01
CA ALA A 5 -3.82 -31.86 13.34
C ALA A 5 -3.99 -31.59 14.85
N LYS A 6 -4.78 -32.40 15.55
CA LYS A 6 -4.90 -32.35 17.02
C LYS A 6 -3.59 -32.73 17.71
N ILE A 7 -2.89 -33.77 17.20
CA ILE A 7 -1.58 -34.16 17.72
C ILE A 7 -0.55 -33.05 17.55
N LEU A 8 -0.45 -32.48 16.36
CA LEU A 8 0.47 -31.37 16.08
C LEU A 8 0.19 -30.15 16.96
N LYS A 9 -1.08 -29.75 17.13
CA LYS A 9 -1.49 -28.64 18.01
C LYS A 9 -1.13 -28.89 19.48
N GLU A 10 -1.18 -30.12 19.96
CA GLU A 10 -0.73 -30.45 21.32
C GLU A 10 0.79 -30.48 21.45
N LEU A 11 1.51 -30.90 20.40
CA LEU A 11 2.98 -30.93 20.38
C LEU A 11 3.58 -29.54 20.17
N GLN A 12 2.88 -28.63 19.53
CA GLN A 12 3.26 -27.21 19.42
C GLN A 12 3.26 -26.50 20.79
N LYS A 13 2.34 -26.87 21.69
CA LYS A 13 2.30 -26.29 23.05
C LYS A 13 3.50 -26.71 23.92
N LYS A 14 3.87 -27.97 23.82
CA LYS A 14 5.09 -28.54 24.45
C LYS A 14 5.33 -29.99 23.97
N PRO A 15 6.59 -30.45 23.96
CA PRO A 15 6.90 -31.86 23.73
C PRO A 15 6.12 -32.78 24.68
N ARG A 16 5.69 -33.95 24.16
CA ARG A 16 4.88 -34.93 24.93
C ARG A 16 5.29 -36.36 24.65
N ARG A 17 5.02 -37.24 25.63
CA ARG A 17 5.12 -38.68 25.43
C ARG A 17 3.83 -39.21 24.78
N LEU A 18 3.92 -40.32 24.05
CA LEU A 18 2.77 -40.94 23.39
C LEU A 18 1.61 -41.21 24.36
N LYS A 19 1.92 -41.63 25.59
CA LYS A 19 0.93 -41.88 26.65
C LYS A 19 0.12 -40.58 26.99
N GLU A 20 0.76 -39.41 26.99
CA GLU A 20 0.10 -38.14 27.27
C GLU A 20 -0.77 -37.69 26.10
N LEU A 21 -0.35 -37.93 24.86
CA LEU A 21 -1.14 -37.66 23.67
C LEU A 21 -2.40 -38.51 23.62
N LYS A 22 -2.27 -39.82 23.94
CA LYS A 22 -3.40 -40.76 24.03
C LYS A 22 -4.39 -40.32 25.11
N ALA A 23 -3.91 -39.98 26.30
CA ALA A 23 -4.76 -39.52 27.41
C ALA A 23 -5.56 -38.24 27.07
N LYS A 24 -4.96 -37.33 26.28
CA LYS A 24 -5.62 -36.09 25.91
C LYS A 24 -6.58 -36.20 24.72
N LEU A 25 -6.25 -36.99 23.74
CA LEU A 25 -6.94 -37.04 22.46
C LEU A 25 -7.89 -38.23 22.30
N GLY A 26 -7.84 -39.17 23.23
CA GLY A 26 -8.63 -40.38 23.20
C GLY A 26 -8.24 -41.30 22.02
N ASN A 27 -8.92 -42.45 21.86
CA ASN A 27 -8.71 -43.40 20.76
C ASN A 27 -7.25 -43.79 20.54
N ASP A 28 -6.71 -44.53 21.52
CA ASP A 28 -5.30 -44.93 21.63
C ASP A 28 -4.68 -45.52 20.36
N LYS A 29 -5.42 -46.35 19.60
CA LYS A 29 -4.93 -46.95 18.36
C LYS A 29 -4.80 -45.93 17.21
N LYS A 30 -5.79 -45.02 17.10
CA LYS A 30 -5.73 -43.96 16.06
C LYS A 30 -4.66 -42.92 16.35
N VAL A 31 -4.45 -42.56 17.62
CA VAL A 31 -3.41 -41.62 18.03
C VAL A 31 -2.03 -42.19 17.77
N ALA A 32 -1.78 -43.47 18.16
CA ALA A 32 -0.50 -44.11 17.94
C ALA A 32 -0.15 -44.17 16.45
N ARG A 33 -1.05 -44.70 15.63
CA ARG A 33 -0.85 -44.77 14.18
C ARG A 33 -0.61 -43.40 13.54
N ALA A 34 -1.37 -42.39 13.95
CA ALA A 34 -1.20 -41.03 13.43
C ALA A 34 0.13 -40.38 13.86
N VAL A 35 0.64 -40.69 15.07
CA VAL A 35 1.97 -40.26 15.52
C VAL A 35 3.05 -40.94 14.70
N ASP A 36 2.97 -42.27 14.48
CA ASP A 36 3.93 -42.99 13.67
C ASP A 36 3.98 -42.45 12.23
N GLU A 37 2.83 -42.23 11.61
CA GLU A 37 2.73 -41.63 10.28
C GLU A 37 3.29 -40.16 10.24
N LEU A 38 3.19 -39.42 11.33
CA LEU A 38 3.79 -38.09 11.44
C LEU A 38 5.30 -38.12 11.61
N VAL A 39 5.82 -39.15 12.31
CA VAL A 39 7.26 -39.37 12.45
C VAL A 39 7.87 -39.85 11.13
N GLU A 40 7.25 -40.84 10.44
CA GLU A 40 7.67 -41.28 9.11
C GLU A 40 7.73 -40.15 8.07
N ARG A 41 6.87 -39.13 8.24
CA ARG A 41 6.84 -37.93 7.38
C ARG A 41 7.69 -36.77 7.89
N ASN A 42 8.55 -36.99 8.88
CA ASN A 42 9.37 -35.99 9.53
C ASN A 42 8.62 -34.79 10.12
N LYS A 43 7.28 -34.89 10.31
CA LYS A 43 6.44 -33.82 10.90
C LYS A 43 6.50 -33.80 12.42
N VAL A 44 6.97 -34.88 13.02
CA VAL A 44 7.21 -35.04 14.45
C VAL A 44 8.54 -35.76 14.61
N VAL A 45 9.40 -35.26 15.48
CA VAL A 45 10.64 -35.93 15.87
C VAL A 45 10.42 -36.64 17.20
N CYS A 46 10.93 -37.86 17.30
CA CYS A 46 10.93 -38.61 18.56
C CYS A 46 12.35 -38.70 19.11
N ARG A 47 12.59 -38.13 20.27
CA ARG A 47 13.86 -38.26 21.00
C ARG A 47 13.59 -38.84 22.38
N LYS A 48 14.15 -40.00 22.65
CA LYS A 48 13.99 -40.74 23.95
C LYS A 48 12.52 -40.92 24.37
N GLY A 49 11.63 -41.25 23.39
CA GLY A 49 10.20 -41.48 23.65
C GLY A 49 9.38 -40.20 23.91
N VAL A 50 9.96 -39.03 23.69
CA VAL A 50 9.27 -37.73 23.71
C VAL A 50 9.13 -37.24 22.26
N TYR A 51 7.91 -36.94 21.88
CA TYR A 51 7.54 -36.44 20.56
C TYR A 51 7.46 -34.89 20.61
N ALA A 52 8.03 -34.26 19.60
CA ALA A 52 8.03 -32.82 19.45
C ALA A 52 7.86 -32.43 17.98
N VAL A 53 7.31 -31.27 17.70
CA VAL A 53 7.42 -30.67 16.36
C VAL A 53 8.89 -30.24 16.19
N PRO A 54 9.51 -30.41 14.99
CA PRO A 54 10.87 -29.96 14.73
C PRO A 54 11.05 -28.49 15.12
N ASP A 55 12.12 -28.17 15.84
CA ASP A 55 12.45 -26.79 16.19
C ASP A 55 13.06 -26.09 14.95
N PRO A 56 12.56 -24.93 14.51
CA PRO A 56 13.14 -24.16 13.41
C PRO A 56 14.64 -23.87 13.56
N LYS A 57 15.13 -23.82 14.80
CA LYS A 57 16.54 -23.58 15.12
C LYS A 57 17.46 -24.81 14.97
N THR A 58 16.90 -25.98 14.74
CA THR A 58 17.66 -27.25 14.75
C THR A 58 17.64 -28.05 13.45
N GLY A 59 17.07 -27.50 12.34
CA GLY A 59 16.98 -28.18 11.04
C GLY A 59 16.62 -27.23 9.90
N ASN A 60 16.46 -27.75 8.68
CA ASN A 60 16.07 -27.00 7.47
C ASN A 60 14.61 -26.48 7.49
N ALA A 61 14.04 -26.24 8.67
CA ALA A 61 12.67 -25.76 8.81
C ALA A 61 12.64 -24.22 8.95
N VAL A 62 11.82 -23.59 8.12
CA VAL A 62 11.67 -22.13 8.02
C VAL A 62 10.25 -21.75 8.40
N GLU A 63 10.10 -20.72 9.23
CA GLU A 63 8.80 -20.12 9.51
C GLU A 63 8.40 -19.21 8.36
N CYS A 64 7.19 -19.44 7.79
CA CYS A 64 6.71 -18.77 6.60
C CYS A 64 5.25 -18.37 6.75
N THR A 65 4.82 -17.39 5.97
CA THR A 65 3.39 -17.09 5.76
C THR A 65 2.96 -17.61 4.41
N LEU A 66 1.85 -18.36 4.32
CA LEU A 66 1.25 -18.75 3.04
C LEU A 66 0.67 -17.50 2.37
N VAL A 67 1.32 -17.04 1.30
CA VAL A 67 0.93 -15.80 0.60
C VAL A 67 0.02 -16.06 -0.60
N LYS A 68 0.12 -17.24 -1.22
CA LYS A 68 -0.69 -17.59 -2.38
C LYS A 68 -1.07 -19.07 -2.35
N LEU A 69 -2.32 -19.36 -2.69
CA LEU A 69 -2.85 -20.70 -2.90
C LEU A 69 -3.52 -20.75 -4.28
N ALA A 70 -3.08 -21.65 -5.13
CA ALA A 70 -3.56 -21.80 -6.51
C ALA A 70 -4.07 -23.24 -6.74
N GLY A 71 -5.14 -23.60 -6.04
CA GLY A 71 -5.76 -24.93 -6.10
C GLY A 71 -4.84 -26.05 -5.65
N LYS A 72 -3.94 -26.51 -6.52
CA LYS A 72 -3.07 -27.68 -6.30
C LYS A 72 -1.67 -27.35 -5.77
N PHE A 73 -1.33 -26.09 -5.51
CA PHE A 73 -0.03 -25.68 -4.97
C PHE A 73 -0.15 -24.33 -4.27
N GLY A 74 0.84 -23.99 -3.46
CA GLY A 74 0.92 -22.69 -2.80
C GLY A 74 2.33 -22.13 -2.79
N PHE A 75 2.44 -20.83 -2.42
CA PHE A 75 3.70 -20.16 -2.17
C PHE A 75 3.72 -19.63 -0.75
N ALA A 76 4.79 -19.96 -0.03
CA ALA A 76 5.00 -19.51 1.34
C ALA A 76 6.21 -18.58 1.39
N ARG A 77 6.02 -17.40 1.98
CA ARG A 77 7.07 -16.40 2.15
C ARG A 77 7.72 -16.55 3.52
N PRO A 78 9.06 -16.69 3.59
CA PRO A 78 9.78 -16.68 4.86
C PRO A 78 9.47 -15.41 5.68
N VAL A 79 9.34 -15.57 6.99
CA VAL A 79 9.13 -14.42 7.91
C VAL A 79 10.40 -13.58 8.01
N GLN A 80 11.58 -14.17 7.78
CA GLN A 80 12.84 -13.42 7.70
C GLN A 80 12.91 -12.59 6.42
N PRO A 81 13.34 -11.33 6.47
CA PRO A 81 13.50 -10.50 5.29
C PRO A 81 14.51 -11.11 4.31
N ASP A 82 14.29 -10.88 3.01
CA ASP A 82 15.12 -11.32 1.88
C ASP A 82 15.04 -12.80 1.47
N GLY A 83 14.10 -13.58 2.00
CA GLY A 83 13.85 -14.95 1.54
C GLY A 83 12.99 -15.00 0.26
N GLN A 84 13.41 -15.85 -0.71
CA GLN A 84 12.55 -16.15 -1.87
C GLN A 84 11.32 -16.94 -1.44
N ASP A 85 10.19 -16.73 -2.14
CA ASP A 85 8.96 -17.49 -1.89
C ASP A 85 9.20 -18.99 -2.14
N ILE A 86 8.77 -19.82 -1.20
CA ILE A 86 8.93 -21.28 -1.23
C ILE A 86 7.71 -21.88 -1.92
N PHE A 87 7.93 -22.63 -2.98
CA PHE A 87 6.89 -23.41 -3.65
C PHE A 87 6.49 -24.63 -2.82
N ILE A 88 5.18 -24.82 -2.59
CA ILE A 88 4.64 -25.96 -1.83
C ILE A 88 3.64 -26.71 -2.69
N PRO A 89 3.95 -27.95 -3.13
CA PRO A 89 3.01 -28.78 -3.86
C PRO A 89 1.76 -29.11 -3.02
N GLY A 90 0.59 -29.20 -3.66
CA GLY A 90 -0.70 -29.33 -2.97
C GLY A 90 -0.81 -30.48 -1.97
N LYS A 91 -0.18 -31.63 -2.27
CA LYS A 91 -0.15 -32.78 -1.35
C LYS A 91 0.58 -32.52 -0.03
N TYR A 92 1.38 -31.43 0.02
CA TYR A 92 2.18 -31.04 1.18
C TYR A 92 1.65 -29.77 1.88
N LEU A 93 0.50 -29.24 1.45
CA LEU A 93 -0.10 -28.04 2.03
C LEU A 93 -0.78 -28.27 3.39
N MET A 94 -1.20 -29.49 3.70
CA MET A 94 -1.91 -29.83 4.95
C MET A 94 -3.16 -28.98 5.22
N GLY A 95 -3.91 -28.60 4.20
CA GLY A 95 -5.07 -27.73 4.36
C GLY A 95 -4.71 -26.29 4.80
N ALA A 96 -3.48 -25.85 4.59
CA ALA A 96 -3.10 -24.48 4.87
C ALA A 96 -3.83 -23.51 3.94
N MET A 97 -4.19 -22.34 4.49
CA MET A 97 -4.92 -21.29 3.80
C MET A 97 -4.09 -20.00 3.75
N PRO A 98 -4.32 -19.10 2.78
CA PRO A 98 -3.63 -17.82 2.72
C PRO A 98 -3.69 -17.06 4.04
N GLY A 99 -2.56 -16.51 4.47
CA GLY A 99 -2.41 -15.83 5.76
C GLY A 99 -2.10 -16.74 6.94
N ASP A 100 -2.04 -18.06 6.75
CA ASP A 100 -1.55 -18.98 7.79
C ASP A 100 -0.04 -18.80 7.99
N THR A 101 0.41 -18.82 9.25
CA THR A 101 1.83 -18.96 9.57
C THR A 101 2.17 -20.44 9.62
N LEU A 102 3.16 -20.84 8.85
CA LEU A 102 3.55 -22.22 8.59
C LEU A 102 4.97 -22.46 9.07
N LEU A 103 5.24 -23.69 9.51
CA LEU A 103 6.58 -24.22 9.59
C LEU A 103 6.80 -25.09 8.35
N VAL A 104 7.76 -24.73 7.50
CA VAL A 104 8.04 -25.37 6.22
C VAL A 104 9.41 -26.02 6.26
N SER A 105 9.51 -27.28 5.85
CA SER A 105 10.79 -27.97 5.61
C SER A 105 11.17 -27.83 4.15
N LEU A 106 12.38 -27.36 3.87
CA LEU A 106 12.90 -27.25 2.51
C LEU A 106 13.36 -28.63 2.00
N PHE A 107 13.11 -28.88 0.71
CA PHE A 107 13.65 -30.07 0.05
C PHE A 107 15.12 -29.84 -0.33
N GLU A 108 15.95 -30.87 -0.12
CA GLU A 108 17.37 -30.85 -0.50
C GLU A 108 17.55 -30.79 -2.03
N HIS A 109 16.60 -31.35 -2.78
CA HIS A 109 16.61 -31.39 -4.24
C HIS A 109 15.29 -30.85 -4.79
N PRO A 110 15.17 -29.56 -5.04
CA PRO A 110 13.98 -28.98 -5.67
C PRO A 110 13.86 -29.44 -7.12
N ARG A 111 12.64 -29.49 -7.65
CA ARG A 111 12.38 -29.93 -9.04
C ARG A 111 12.90 -28.96 -10.09
N VAL A 112 12.97 -27.70 -9.72
CA VAL A 112 13.51 -26.62 -10.58
C VAL A 112 14.78 -26.12 -9.92
N GLU A 113 15.90 -26.24 -10.62
CA GLU A 113 17.20 -25.78 -10.13
C GLU A 113 17.16 -24.27 -9.85
N GLY A 114 17.67 -23.85 -8.68
CA GLY A 114 17.66 -22.46 -8.24
C GLY A 114 16.34 -21.99 -7.59
N SER A 115 15.30 -22.84 -7.48
CA SER A 115 14.07 -22.54 -6.76
C SER A 115 14.07 -23.12 -5.34
N SER A 116 13.28 -22.53 -4.44
CA SER A 116 13.01 -23.10 -3.12
C SER A 116 11.70 -23.89 -3.18
N GLU A 117 11.75 -25.18 -2.83
CA GLU A 117 10.58 -26.05 -2.73
C GLU A 117 10.55 -26.71 -1.34
N GLY A 118 9.35 -26.93 -0.78
CA GLY A 118 9.24 -27.50 0.55
C GLY A 118 7.88 -28.13 0.87
N GLU A 119 7.75 -28.63 2.10
CA GLU A 119 6.51 -29.16 2.65
C GLU A 119 6.13 -28.48 3.96
N VAL A 120 4.83 -28.32 4.21
CA VAL A 120 4.29 -27.83 5.48
C VAL A 120 4.42 -28.91 6.54
N LEU A 121 5.22 -28.65 7.57
CA LEU A 121 5.32 -29.50 8.75
C LEU A 121 4.18 -29.24 9.73
N ALA A 122 3.81 -27.96 9.90
CA ALA A 122 2.75 -27.55 10.80
C ALA A 122 2.16 -26.18 10.40
N VAL A 123 0.87 -25.98 10.66
CA VAL A 123 0.25 -24.64 10.70
C VAL A 123 0.43 -24.13 12.12
N VAL A 124 1.30 -23.12 12.29
CA VAL A 124 1.66 -22.53 13.59
C VAL A 124 0.55 -21.58 14.07
N LYS A 125 0.07 -20.73 13.15
CA LYS A 125 -1.03 -19.81 13.39
C LYS A 125 -2.03 -19.90 12.23
N GLU A 126 -3.29 -20.13 12.57
CA GLU A 126 -4.38 -20.24 11.59
C GLU A 126 -4.98 -18.87 11.27
N ASN A 127 -5.12 -18.56 9.99
CA ASN A 127 -6.04 -17.53 9.52
C ASN A 127 -7.40 -18.21 9.24
N ASN A 128 -8.40 -17.88 10.03
CA ASN A 128 -9.74 -18.48 9.92
C ASN A 128 -10.77 -17.53 9.28
N ARG A 129 -10.39 -16.31 8.92
CA ARG A 129 -11.32 -15.31 8.36
C ARG A 129 -11.02 -15.05 6.90
N PHE A 130 -12.05 -15.17 6.07
CA PHE A 130 -11.98 -14.94 4.63
C PHE A 130 -13.15 -14.09 4.18
N THR A 131 -12.89 -13.19 3.24
CA THR A 131 -13.91 -12.47 2.46
C THR A 131 -13.98 -13.02 1.07
N GLY A 132 -15.13 -12.92 0.43
CA GLY A 132 -15.34 -13.42 -0.91
C GLY A 132 -16.78 -13.31 -1.35
N THR A 133 -17.08 -13.95 -2.46
CA THR A 133 -18.43 -14.04 -3.01
C THR A 133 -19.05 -15.38 -2.61
N VAL A 134 -20.29 -15.36 -2.16
CA VAL A 134 -21.06 -16.57 -1.88
C VAL A 134 -21.59 -17.13 -3.19
N GLU A 135 -21.31 -18.40 -3.47
CA GLU A 135 -21.76 -19.10 -4.67
C GLU A 135 -22.38 -20.45 -4.31
N THR A 136 -23.31 -20.90 -5.15
CA THR A 136 -23.92 -22.22 -5.04
C THR A 136 -23.13 -23.21 -5.91
N ILE A 137 -22.25 -23.98 -5.27
CA ILE A 137 -21.43 -25.01 -5.92
C ILE A 137 -21.99 -26.39 -5.58
N GLU A 138 -22.36 -27.19 -6.58
CA GLU A 138 -22.94 -28.54 -6.40
C GLU A 138 -24.15 -28.55 -5.43
N GLY A 139 -24.99 -27.51 -5.49
CA GLY A 139 -26.18 -27.36 -4.63
C GLY A 139 -25.90 -27.01 -3.16
N ARG A 140 -24.68 -26.61 -2.85
CA ARG A 140 -24.27 -26.16 -1.51
C ARG A 140 -23.69 -24.74 -1.57
N LEU A 141 -23.99 -23.94 -0.57
CA LEU A 141 -23.37 -22.62 -0.44
C LEU A 141 -21.89 -22.76 -0.09
N ALA A 142 -21.06 -22.04 -0.81
CA ALA A 142 -19.64 -21.90 -0.55
C ALA A 142 -19.24 -20.43 -0.63
N LEU A 143 -18.22 -20.00 0.09
CA LEU A 143 -17.54 -18.77 -0.17
C LEU A 143 -16.44 -19.04 -1.20
N VAL A 144 -16.39 -18.28 -2.28
CA VAL A 144 -15.25 -18.18 -3.19
C VAL A 144 -14.38 -17.03 -2.69
N PRO A 145 -13.25 -17.32 -2.01
CA PRO A 145 -12.48 -16.27 -1.34
C PRO A 145 -11.76 -15.36 -2.34
N ASP A 146 -11.72 -14.06 -2.07
CA ASP A 146 -11.01 -13.08 -2.90
C ASP A 146 -9.51 -13.40 -3.01
N ALA A 147 -8.90 -13.88 -1.92
CA ALA A 147 -7.48 -14.24 -1.87
C ALA A 147 -7.12 -15.55 -2.61
N CYS A 148 -8.08 -16.43 -2.85
CA CYS A 148 -7.88 -17.72 -3.54
C CYS A 148 -9.17 -18.22 -4.19
N PRO A 149 -9.58 -17.64 -5.35
CA PRO A 149 -10.87 -17.98 -5.99
C PRO A 149 -11.02 -19.47 -6.38
N HIS A 150 -9.90 -20.16 -6.57
CA HIS A 150 -9.89 -21.59 -6.92
C HIS A 150 -10.03 -22.54 -5.72
N CYS A 151 -10.24 -22.01 -4.51
CA CYS A 151 -10.30 -22.80 -3.27
C CYS A 151 -11.58 -22.45 -2.49
N PRO A 152 -12.78 -22.83 -2.98
CA PRO A 152 -14.03 -22.50 -2.32
C PRO A 152 -14.12 -23.13 -0.92
N ILE A 153 -14.67 -22.38 0.02
CA ILE A 153 -14.87 -22.80 1.41
C ILE A 153 -16.36 -23.07 1.62
N TYR A 154 -16.75 -24.31 1.83
CA TYR A 154 -18.16 -24.68 2.01
C TYR A 154 -18.73 -24.14 3.32
N ILE A 155 -19.91 -23.54 3.22
CA ILE A 155 -20.64 -22.95 4.34
C ILE A 155 -21.58 -24.00 4.96
N LYS A 156 -21.55 -24.13 6.28
CA LYS A 156 -22.47 -25.00 6.99
C LYS A 156 -23.90 -24.44 6.96
N LYS A 157 -24.89 -25.24 6.58
CA LYS A 157 -26.30 -24.84 6.56
C LYS A 157 -26.80 -24.31 7.90
N SER A 158 -26.28 -24.79 9.01
CA SER A 158 -26.61 -24.34 10.36
C SER A 158 -25.97 -23.00 10.75
N ALA A 159 -25.05 -22.48 9.93
CA ALA A 159 -24.28 -21.26 10.18
C ALA A 159 -24.19 -20.37 8.92
N ASP A 160 -25.18 -20.47 8.02
CA ASP A 160 -25.18 -19.73 6.76
C ASP A 160 -25.58 -18.24 6.94
N GLY A 161 -26.10 -17.87 8.10
CA GLY A 161 -26.49 -16.48 8.41
C GLY A 161 -27.51 -15.90 7.41
N GLY A 162 -28.20 -16.75 6.65
CA GLY A 162 -29.12 -16.34 5.58
C GLY A 162 -28.42 -15.74 4.35
N ALA A 163 -27.14 -16.08 4.13
CA ALA A 163 -26.41 -15.65 2.95
C ALA A 163 -27.00 -16.23 1.67
N ARG A 164 -26.92 -15.48 0.58
CA ARG A 164 -27.47 -15.82 -0.70
C ARG A 164 -26.37 -15.85 -1.77
N ASP A 165 -26.65 -16.62 -2.82
CA ASP A 165 -25.83 -16.63 -4.03
C ASP A 165 -25.62 -15.21 -4.58
N GLY A 166 -24.42 -14.88 -5.01
CA GLY A 166 -24.05 -13.56 -5.52
C GLY A 166 -23.83 -12.47 -4.45
N GLU A 167 -23.84 -12.81 -3.15
CA GLU A 167 -23.53 -11.83 -2.10
C GLU A 167 -22.05 -11.84 -1.71
N LYS A 168 -21.50 -10.65 -1.44
CA LYS A 168 -20.22 -10.51 -0.72
C LYS A 168 -20.44 -10.82 0.76
N ALA A 169 -19.58 -11.69 1.30
CA ALA A 169 -19.63 -12.08 2.70
C ALA A 169 -18.23 -12.26 3.31
N ALA A 170 -18.18 -12.23 4.62
CA ALA A 170 -17.07 -12.74 5.39
C ALA A 170 -17.48 -14.03 6.10
N VAL A 171 -16.60 -15.02 6.08
CA VAL A 171 -16.80 -16.29 6.80
C VAL A 171 -15.68 -16.51 7.81
N GLU A 172 -15.98 -17.32 8.81
CA GLU A 172 -15.01 -17.87 9.76
C GLU A 172 -14.97 -19.39 9.61
N ILE A 173 -13.77 -19.96 9.40
CA ILE A 173 -13.61 -21.41 9.33
C ILE A 173 -13.87 -21.99 10.71
N LEU A 174 -14.94 -22.78 10.83
CA LEU A 174 -15.37 -23.44 12.07
C LEU A 174 -14.70 -24.80 12.23
N GLU A 175 -14.44 -25.48 11.12
CA GLU A 175 -13.79 -26.80 11.06
C GLU A 175 -12.73 -26.78 9.98
N ARG A 176 -11.48 -27.05 10.37
CA ARG A 176 -10.36 -27.24 9.47
C ARG A 176 -10.22 -28.70 9.08
N GLY A 177 -10.11 -28.97 7.79
CA GLY A 177 -9.78 -30.27 7.22
C GLY A 177 -8.29 -30.42 6.93
N ASP A 178 -7.89 -31.59 6.46
CA ASP A 178 -6.51 -31.89 6.02
C ASP A 178 -6.26 -31.39 4.57
N SER A 179 -7.32 -31.06 3.84
CA SER A 179 -7.35 -30.42 2.52
C SER A 179 -8.18 -29.14 2.59
N HIS A 180 -7.91 -28.19 1.70
CA HIS A 180 -8.70 -26.93 1.63
C HIS A 180 -10.18 -27.19 1.29
N GLU A 181 -10.51 -28.24 0.54
CA GLU A 181 -11.88 -28.64 0.20
C GLU A 181 -12.67 -29.17 1.41
N ASP A 182 -11.98 -29.61 2.46
CA ASP A 182 -12.59 -30.16 3.66
C ASP A 182 -12.93 -29.11 4.72
N HIS A 183 -12.57 -27.85 4.48
CA HIS A 183 -12.91 -26.77 5.39
C HIS A 183 -14.41 -26.52 5.43
N ARG A 184 -14.93 -26.19 6.62
CA ARG A 184 -16.33 -25.81 6.82
C ARG A 184 -16.39 -24.50 7.59
N ALA A 185 -17.11 -23.53 7.05
CA ALA A 185 -17.20 -22.20 7.61
C ALA A 185 -18.63 -21.83 8.03
N GLY A 186 -18.74 -20.79 8.83
CA GLY A 186 -19.96 -20.07 9.09
C GLY A 186 -19.85 -18.63 8.61
N VAL A 187 -20.96 -18.02 8.21
CA VAL A 187 -21.02 -16.62 7.82
C VAL A 187 -20.89 -15.74 9.05
N ALA A 188 -19.88 -14.88 9.05
CA ALA A 188 -19.62 -13.91 10.11
C ALA A 188 -20.27 -12.55 9.82
N MET A 189 -20.30 -12.14 8.53
CA MET A 189 -20.89 -10.88 8.10
C MET A 189 -21.32 -10.96 6.62
N ARG A 190 -22.43 -10.28 6.29
CA ARG A 190 -22.90 -10.08 4.92
C ARG A 190 -22.74 -8.62 4.56
N PHE A 191 -22.30 -8.35 3.34
CA PHE A 191 -22.09 -6.98 2.86
C PHE A 191 -23.15 -6.56 1.84
N GLY A 192 -23.71 -7.48 1.07
CA GLY A 192 -24.69 -7.25 0.01
C GLY A 192 -24.21 -7.78 -1.33
N SER A 193 -24.78 -7.30 -2.42
CA SER A 193 -24.48 -7.79 -3.79
C SER A 193 -23.00 -7.65 -4.14
N ALA A 194 -22.42 -8.70 -4.70
CA ALA A 194 -21.05 -8.70 -5.26
C ALA A 194 -20.96 -7.86 -6.56
N GLU A 195 -22.11 -7.47 -7.12
CA GLU A 195 -22.25 -6.62 -8.27
C GLU A 195 -22.12 -5.11 -7.96
N GLU A 196 -22.06 -4.75 -6.67
CA GLU A 196 -21.92 -3.37 -6.21
C GLU A 196 -20.52 -3.13 -5.64
N ALA A 197 -19.73 -2.25 -6.27
CA ALA A 197 -18.37 -1.90 -5.85
C ALA A 197 -18.30 -1.44 -4.38
N LYS A 198 -19.33 -0.70 -3.93
CA LYS A 198 -19.47 -0.25 -2.55
C LYS A 198 -19.53 -1.42 -1.54
N GLN A 199 -20.15 -2.54 -1.88
CA GLN A 199 -20.21 -3.71 -1.01
C GLN A 199 -18.91 -4.51 -1.08
N CYS A 200 -18.30 -4.61 -2.27
CA CYS A 200 -16.97 -5.18 -2.45
C CYS A 200 -15.92 -4.42 -1.64
N ALA A 201 -15.93 -3.09 -1.68
CA ALA A 201 -15.06 -2.25 -0.88
C ALA A 201 -15.19 -2.53 0.63
N LYS A 202 -16.44 -2.67 1.15
CA LYS A 202 -16.65 -3.02 2.56
C LYS A 202 -16.06 -4.38 2.92
N ALA A 203 -16.18 -5.37 2.02
CA ALA A 203 -15.62 -6.69 2.23
C ALA A 203 -14.09 -6.66 2.24
N LEU A 204 -13.46 -5.97 1.27
CA LEU A 204 -12.01 -5.79 1.20
C LEU A 204 -11.46 -5.11 2.45
N LEU A 205 -12.08 -4.00 2.89
CA LEU A 205 -11.70 -3.30 4.12
C LEU A 205 -11.82 -4.18 5.36
N TYR A 206 -12.90 -4.96 5.45
CA TYR A 206 -13.11 -5.90 6.56
C TYR A 206 -12.06 -7.02 6.55
N GLY A 207 -11.79 -7.62 5.39
CA GLY A 207 -10.77 -8.65 5.21
C GLY A 207 -9.37 -8.17 5.59
N ALA A 208 -9.05 -6.92 5.26
CA ALA A 208 -7.80 -6.25 5.63
C ALA A 208 -7.73 -5.84 7.11
N GLY A 209 -8.80 -6.06 7.90
CA GLY A 209 -8.88 -5.63 9.30
C GLY A 209 -8.96 -4.11 9.49
N LEU A 210 -9.31 -3.38 8.43
CA LEU A 210 -9.44 -1.92 8.45
C LEU A 210 -10.85 -1.51 8.93
N SER A 211 -10.91 -0.65 9.92
CA SER A 211 -12.17 -0.20 10.53
C SER A 211 -12.20 1.31 10.71
N ARG A 212 -13.35 1.93 10.39
CA ARG A 212 -13.62 3.33 10.72
C ARG A 212 -13.86 3.55 12.22
N HIS A 213 -14.11 2.48 12.97
CA HIS A 213 -14.37 2.55 14.40
C HIS A 213 -13.07 2.53 15.20
N PHE A 214 -12.99 3.42 16.16
CA PHE A 214 -11.87 3.48 17.11
C PHE A 214 -12.26 2.72 18.39
N PRO A 215 -11.29 2.12 19.10
CA PRO A 215 -11.50 1.53 20.42
C PRO A 215 -12.07 2.54 21.43
N LEU A 216 -12.83 2.05 22.41
CA LEU A 216 -13.48 2.91 23.40
C LEU A 216 -12.51 3.82 24.15
N LYS A 217 -11.31 3.32 24.48
CA LYS A 217 -10.27 4.11 25.17
C LYS A 217 -9.78 5.27 24.29
N ALA A 218 -9.50 5.02 23.01
CA ALA A 218 -9.08 6.05 22.08
C ALA A 218 -10.18 7.09 21.83
N LYS A 219 -11.44 6.66 21.72
CA LYS A 219 -12.61 7.57 21.64
C LYS A 219 -12.74 8.44 22.88
N ALA A 220 -12.56 7.88 24.07
CA ALA A 220 -12.65 8.63 25.33
C ALA A 220 -11.53 9.69 25.46
N GLU A 221 -10.31 9.38 24.99
CA GLU A 221 -9.23 10.36 24.92
C GLU A 221 -9.52 11.45 23.88
N ALA A 222 -9.98 11.08 22.68
CA ALA A 222 -10.31 12.02 21.62
C ALA A 222 -11.43 13.00 21.99
N LYS A 223 -12.40 12.55 22.80
CA LYS A 223 -13.51 13.39 23.26
C LYS A 223 -13.06 14.65 24.02
N LYS A 224 -11.88 14.62 24.66
CA LYS A 224 -11.31 15.77 25.36
C LYS A 224 -10.98 16.94 24.41
N TYR A 225 -10.83 16.65 23.14
CA TYR A 225 -10.46 17.62 22.09
C TYR A 225 -11.66 18.06 21.23
N GLU A 226 -12.87 17.60 21.57
CA GLU A 226 -14.07 17.99 20.83
C GLU A 226 -14.40 19.47 21.05
N GLY A 227 -14.31 20.27 19.96
CA GLY A 227 -14.49 21.73 20.05
C GLY A 227 -13.37 22.47 20.78
N ALA A 228 -12.26 21.82 21.10
CA ALA A 228 -11.14 22.44 21.80
C ALA A 228 -10.45 23.52 20.94
N ALA A 229 -9.98 24.56 21.62
CA ALA A 229 -9.14 25.62 21.05
C ALA A 229 -7.79 25.63 21.78
N VAL A 230 -6.78 26.20 21.13
CA VAL A 230 -5.46 26.37 21.74
C VAL A 230 -5.54 27.34 22.91
N GLY A 231 -5.21 26.86 24.11
CA GLY A 231 -5.20 27.66 25.33
C GLY A 231 -3.91 28.47 25.49
N GLU A 232 -3.95 29.53 26.30
CA GLU A 232 -2.75 30.35 26.58
C GLU A 232 -1.60 29.53 27.17
N LYS A 233 -1.90 28.54 28.03
CA LYS A 233 -0.90 27.64 28.60
C LYS A 233 -0.20 26.75 27.57
N GLU A 234 -0.94 26.33 26.55
CA GLU A 234 -0.39 25.52 25.45
C GLU A 234 0.44 26.37 24.48
N ALA A 235 0.06 27.65 24.31
CA ALA A 235 0.78 28.63 23.51
C ALA A 235 2.06 29.14 24.24
N ALA A 236 2.09 29.09 25.56
CA ALA A 236 3.21 29.59 26.35
C ALA A 236 4.51 28.88 26.00
N GLY A 237 5.59 29.63 25.81
CA GLY A 237 6.93 29.11 25.45
C GLY A 237 7.08 28.72 23.99
N ARG A 238 6.03 28.86 23.16
CA ARG A 238 6.09 28.65 21.72
C ARG A 238 6.36 29.95 20.97
N ARG A 239 6.95 29.85 19.79
CA ARG A 239 7.12 31.02 18.92
C ARG A 239 5.77 31.42 18.34
N ASP A 240 5.41 32.68 18.50
CA ASP A 240 4.14 33.24 17.97
C ASP A 240 4.29 33.70 16.52
N TYR A 241 3.64 33.00 15.60
CA TYR A 241 3.57 33.30 14.16
C TYR A 241 2.16 33.65 13.72
N ARG A 242 1.22 33.91 14.62
CA ARG A 242 -0.16 34.28 14.29
C ARG A 242 -0.27 35.58 13.50
N GLY A 243 0.72 36.45 13.60
CA GLY A 243 0.82 37.72 12.84
C GLY A 243 1.26 37.56 11.38
N MET A 244 1.92 36.43 11.05
CA MET A 244 2.43 36.16 9.71
C MET A 244 1.31 35.81 8.72
N PRO A 245 1.51 36.06 7.40
CA PRO A 245 0.59 35.63 6.34
C PRO A 245 0.73 34.13 6.06
N VAL A 246 0.36 33.30 7.04
CA VAL A 246 0.36 31.84 6.92
C VAL A 246 -0.91 31.41 6.19
N PHE A 247 -0.79 30.46 5.26
CA PHE A 247 -1.93 29.90 4.53
C PHE A 247 -1.66 28.44 4.15
N THR A 248 -2.73 27.71 3.82
CA THR A 248 -2.67 26.32 3.37
C THR A 248 -3.06 26.23 1.89
N ILE A 249 -2.66 25.18 1.18
CA ILE A 249 -3.12 24.90 -0.19
C ILE A 249 -3.39 23.39 -0.30
N ASP A 250 -4.66 23.03 -0.45
CA ASP A 250 -5.14 21.64 -0.46
C ASP A 250 -6.21 21.41 -1.54
N SER A 251 -6.76 20.20 -1.59
CA SER A 251 -8.01 19.95 -2.31
C SER A 251 -9.19 20.57 -1.55
N ALA A 252 -10.24 20.95 -2.26
CA ALA A 252 -11.41 21.61 -1.66
C ALA A 252 -12.05 20.77 -0.55
N GLU A 253 -12.05 19.45 -0.73
CA GLU A 253 -12.67 18.46 0.15
C GLU A 253 -11.82 18.11 1.39
N THR A 254 -10.52 18.49 1.40
CA THR A 254 -9.58 18.19 2.51
C THR A 254 -10.06 18.81 3.82
N LYS A 255 -10.10 18.00 4.88
CA LYS A 255 -10.50 18.40 6.24
C LYS A 255 -9.40 18.22 7.27
N ASP A 256 -8.41 17.40 6.97
CA ASP A 256 -7.25 17.05 7.78
C ASP A 256 -5.99 17.72 7.20
N ILE A 257 -5.94 19.05 7.44
CA ILE A 257 -4.91 19.92 6.88
C ILE A 257 -3.65 19.80 7.76
N ASP A 258 -2.62 19.15 7.21
CA ASP A 258 -1.37 18.86 7.91
C ASP A 258 -0.38 20.03 7.88
N ASP A 259 -0.32 20.79 6.78
CA ASP A 259 0.72 21.75 6.50
C ASP A 259 0.19 23.12 6.06
N ALA A 260 0.95 24.14 6.44
CA ALA A 260 0.74 25.53 6.03
C ALA A 260 2.09 26.17 5.73
N ILE A 261 2.07 27.20 4.94
CA ILE A 261 3.26 27.91 4.47
C ILE A 261 3.18 29.42 4.74
N SER A 262 4.35 30.04 4.91
CA SER A 262 4.54 31.48 4.88
C SER A 262 5.78 31.81 4.06
N LEU A 263 5.76 32.89 3.31
CA LEU A 263 6.89 33.31 2.47
C LEU A 263 7.06 34.83 2.55
N GLU A 264 8.31 35.21 2.76
CA GLU A 264 8.72 36.61 2.79
C GLU A 264 9.93 36.79 1.86
N LYS A 265 9.96 37.92 1.11
CA LYS A 265 11.13 38.31 0.34
C LYS A 265 12.11 39.02 1.27
N THR A 266 13.39 38.63 1.23
CA THR A 266 14.48 39.27 1.97
C THR A 266 15.46 39.93 1.01
N ASP A 267 16.39 40.74 1.52
CA ASP A 267 17.41 41.40 0.70
C ASP A 267 18.35 40.37 0.01
N THR A 268 18.52 39.23 0.60
CA THR A 268 19.43 38.15 0.11
C THR A 268 18.72 36.99 -0.60
N GLY A 269 17.40 36.95 -0.52
CA GLY A 269 16.61 35.86 -1.09
C GLY A 269 15.22 35.73 -0.52
N TYR A 270 14.95 34.67 0.23
CA TYR A 270 13.62 34.38 0.78
C TYR A 270 13.70 33.82 2.20
N ARG A 271 12.70 34.13 3.01
CA ARG A 271 12.40 33.42 4.25
C ARG A 271 11.15 32.57 4.04
N LEU A 272 11.31 31.24 4.02
CA LEU A 272 10.23 30.28 3.86
C LEU A 272 9.92 29.63 5.20
N GLY A 273 8.67 29.74 5.65
CA GLY A 273 8.15 28.97 6.78
C GLY A 273 7.30 27.82 6.29
N VAL A 274 7.61 26.59 6.78
CA VAL A 274 6.77 25.40 6.61
C VAL A 274 6.28 25.01 8.00
N HIS A 275 4.97 25.08 8.19
CA HIS A 275 4.32 24.94 9.48
C HIS A 275 3.47 23.67 9.48
N ILE A 276 3.88 22.65 10.22
CA ILE A 276 3.23 21.34 10.27
C ILE A 276 2.43 21.21 11.56
N ALA A 277 1.22 20.66 11.48
CA ALA A 277 0.38 20.38 12.64
C ALA A 277 1.15 19.65 13.75
N ASP A 278 1.19 20.20 14.97
CA ASP A 278 1.92 19.58 16.07
C ASP A 278 1.11 18.47 16.73
N VAL A 279 0.83 17.40 15.97
CA VAL A 279 0.08 16.22 16.42
C VAL A 279 0.75 15.58 17.63
N SER A 280 2.09 15.64 17.73
CA SER A 280 2.85 15.06 18.83
C SER A 280 2.54 15.71 20.19
N HIS A 281 1.99 16.91 20.20
CA HIS A 281 1.50 17.57 21.40
C HIS A 281 0.27 16.88 21.99
N TYR A 282 -0.64 16.43 21.13
CA TYR A 282 -1.94 15.84 21.50
C TYR A 282 -1.87 14.32 21.64
N VAL A 283 -1.17 13.64 20.72
CA VAL A 283 -0.99 12.19 20.72
C VAL A 283 0.29 11.81 21.44
N ARG A 284 0.17 11.68 22.76
CA ARG A 284 1.32 11.40 23.63
C ARG A 284 1.78 9.95 23.56
N PRO A 285 3.09 9.66 23.62
CA PRO A 285 3.61 8.31 23.65
C PRO A 285 2.93 7.45 24.72
N GLY A 286 2.52 6.24 24.37
CA GLY A 286 1.88 5.28 25.28
C GLY A 286 0.41 5.57 25.61
N SER A 287 -0.20 6.61 25.03
CA SER A 287 -1.65 6.87 25.15
C SER A 287 -2.48 5.88 24.32
N ALA A 288 -3.78 5.79 24.56
CA ALA A 288 -4.66 4.95 23.74
C ALA A 288 -4.78 5.48 22.31
N LEU A 289 -4.69 6.80 22.10
CA LEU A 289 -4.58 7.42 20.77
C LEU A 289 -3.29 7.01 20.06
N ASP A 290 -2.17 6.99 20.77
CA ASP A 290 -0.89 6.57 20.21
C ASP A 290 -0.88 5.09 19.80
N ALA A 291 -1.34 4.22 20.69
CA ALA A 291 -1.43 2.79 20.41
C ALA A 291 -2.28 2.50 19.17
N GLU A 292 -3.39 3.22 18.99
CA GLU A 292 -4.26 3.07 17.83
C GLU A 292 -3.64 3.68 16.57
N ALA A 293 -3.00 4.86 16.67
CA ALA A 293 -2.30 5.48 15.54
C ALA A 293 -1.14 4.59 15.05
N PHE A 294 -0.38 4.00 15.96
CA PHE A 294 0.67 3.02 15.63
C PHE A 294 0.11 1.78 14.95
N ALA A 295 -0.99 1.22 15.47
CA ALA A 295 -1.63 0.03 14.90
C ALA A 295 -2.16 0.30 13.47
N ARG A 296 -2.68 1.50 13.20
CA ARG A 296 -3.14 1.92 11.87
C ARG A 296 -1.98 2.27 10.93
N GLY A 297 -0.93 2.90 11.43
CA GLY A 297 0.27 3.32 10.70
C GLY A 297 0.04 4.46 9.71
N THR A 298 -1.10 4.46 9.01
CA THR A 298 -1.51 5.48 8.03
C THR A 298 -3.02 5.58 7.91
N SER A 299 -3.53 6.70 7.43
CA SER A 299 -4.90 6.80 6.92
C SER A 299 -5.02 6.06 5.57
N VAL A 300 -6.21 5.52 5.28
CA VAL A 300 -6.51 4.80 4.03
C VAL A 300 -7.58 5.58 3.28
N TYR A 301 -7.28 5.98 2.03
CA TYR A 301 -8.15 6.78 1.18
C TYR A 301 -8.71 5.91 0.06
N TYR A 302 -10.02 5.77 -0.03
CA TYR A 302 -10.66 4.95 -1.05
C TYR A 302 -11.96 5.59 -1.54
N ALA A 303 -12.16 5.58 -2.84
CA ALA A 303 -13.29 6.21 -3.48
C ALA A 303 -13.48 7.68 -2.98
N ASP A 304 -14.58 8.00 -2.34
CA ASP A 304 -14.89 9.29 -1.71
C ASP A 304 -14.69 9.30 -0.19
N SER A 305 -14.03 8.29 0.34
CA SER A 305 -14.04 7.96 1.77
C SER A 305 -12.64 7.81 2.34
N VAL A 306 -12.55 7.98 3.66
CA VAL A 306 -11.30 7.77 4.41
C VAL A 306 -11.52 6.95 5.67
N ILE A 307 -10.58 6.04 5.95
CA ILE A 307 -10.37 5.46 7.28
C ILE A 307 -9.21 6.23 7.90
N PRO A 308 -9.46 7.16 8.82
CA PRO A 308 -8.43 8.04 9.33
C PRO A 308 -7.52 7.31 10.34
N MET A 309 -6.24 7.70 10.40
CA MET A 309 -5.29 7.26 11.42
C MET A 309 -5.69 7.75 12.81
N LEU A 310 -6.20 8.95 12.90
CA LEU A 310 -6.64 9.61 14.15
C LEU A 310 -8.15 9.88 14.15
N PRO A 311 -8.82 9.88 15.32
CA PRO A 311 -10.21 10.30 15.44
C PRO A 311 -10.43 11.73 14.91
N ARG A 312 -11.62 11.99 14.35
CA ARG A 312 -11.95 13.27 13.71
C ARG A 312 -11.82 14.50 14.62
N GLN A 313 -11.98 14.34 15.93
CA GLN A 313 -11.76 15.39 16.90
C GLN A 313 -10.32 15.94 16.85
N LEU A 314 -9.36 15.06 16.47
CA LEU A 314 -7.98 15.45 16.24
C LEU A 314 -7.76 15.77 14.77
N SER A 315 -8.03 14.81 13.86
CA SER A 315 -7.64 14.93 12.44
C SER A 315 -8.31 16.10 11.72
N ASN A 316 -9.58 16.37 11.98
CA ASN A 316 -10.33 17.45 11.34
C ASN A 316 -10.52 18.65 12.30
N GLY A 317 -10.23 18.46 13.60
CA GLY A 317 -10.43 19.41 14.68
C GLY A 317 -9.16 20.13 15.10
N ILE A 318 -8.68 19.83 16.32
CA ILE A 318 -7.61 20.59 16.98
C ILE A 318 -6.26 20.52 16.26
N CYS A 319 -5.96 19.40 15.55
CA CYS A 319 -4.71 19.25 14.81
C CYS A 319 -4.77 19.93 13.43
N SER A 320 -5.94 19.89 12.74
CA SER A 320 -6.07 20.46 11.40
C SER A 320 -5.82 21.97 11.39
N LEU A 321 -4.99 22.46 10.47
CA LEU A 321 -4.60 23.87 10.35
C LEU A 321 -5.71 24.72 9.70
N ASN A 322 -6.91 24.62 10.26
CA ASN A 322 -8.11 25.28 9.78
C ASN A 322 -7.96 26.82 9.75
N GLU A 323 -8.53 27.44 8.71
CA GLU A 323 -8.52 28.89 8.51
C GLU A 323 -9.11 29.64 9.73
N GLY A 324 -8.47 30.74 10.11
CA GLY A 324 -8.91 31.64 11.17
C GLY A 324 -8.72 31.14 12.60
N ALA A 325 -8.32 29.87 12.79
CA ALA A 325 -8.16 29.27 14.10
C ALA A 325 -6.69 29.23 14.55
N ASP A 326 -6.44 29.48 15.84
CA ASP A 326 -5.13 29.27 16.41
C ASP A 326 -4.81 27.78 16.46
N ARG A 327 -3.61 27.40 15.98
CA ARG A 327 -3.17 26.01 15.92
C ARG A 327 -1.73 25.87 16.39
N LEU A 328 -1.46 24.80 17.13
CA LEU A 328 -0.09 24.44 17.48
C LEU A 328 0.58 23.83 16.24
N ALA A 329 1.76 24.32 15.93
CA ALA A 329 2.54 23.84 14.82
C ALA A 329 3.98 23.50 15.23
N PHE A 330 4.59 22.64 14.44
CA PHE A 330 6.04 22.42 14.43
C PHE A 330 6.54 23.03 13.13
N SER A 331 7.21 24.18 13.25
CA SER A 331 7.61 24.98 12.11
C SER A 331 9.09 24.80 11.78
N CYS A 332 9.37 24.66 10.48
CA CYS A 332 10.71 24.80 9.92
C CYS A 332 10.80 26.16 9.24
N MET A 333 11.62 27.05 9.79
CA MET A 333 11.90 28.35 9.20
C MET A 333 13.21 28.26 8.43
N MET A 334 13.20 28.59 7.14
CA MET A 334 14.35 28.46 6.25
C MET A 334 14.72 29.79 5.63
N GLU A 335 16.02 30.15 5.68
CA GLU A 335 16.59 31.21 4.88
C GLU A 335 17.08 30.63 3.56
N LEU A 336 16.61 31.19 2.45
CA LEU A 336 16.98 30.76 1.11
C LEU A 336 17.73 31.89 0.40
N ASP A 337 18.74 31.53 -0.41
CA ASP A 337 19.41 32.47 -1.29
C ASP A 337 18.50 32.88 -2.49
N ALA A 338 18.98 33.81 -3.30
CA ALA A 338 18.27 34.27 -4.49
C ALA A 338 17.99 33.18 -5.53
N ALA A 339 18.75 32.06 -5.49
CA ALA A 339 18.53 30.91 -6.35
C ALA A 339 17.57 29.86 -5.75
N GLY A 340 17.09 30.05 -4.52
CA GLY A 340 16.22 29.14 -3.80
C GLY A 340 16.97 28.05 -3.02
N ARG A 341 18.29 28.13 -2.86
CA ARG A 341 19.06 27.17 -2.06
C ARG A 341 18.96 27.52 -0.59
N VAL A 342 18.78 26.49 0.26
CA VAL A 342 18.73 26.67 1.72
C VAL A 342 20.11 27.06 2.23
N VAL A 343 20.19 28.21 2.92
CA VAL A 343 21.39 28.72 3.54
C VAL A 343 21.41 28.40 5.03
N ASP A 344 20.27 28.56 5.71
CA ASP A 344 20.08 28.26 7.12
C ASP A 344 18.66 27.82 7.41
N TYR A 345 18.46 27.10 8.51
CA TYR A 345 17.12 26.69 8.95
C TYR A 345 17.04 26.45 10.46
N ALA A 346 15.84 26.60 11.00
CA ALA A 346 15.54 26.32 12.40
C ALA A 346 14.20 25.59 12.56
N PHE A 347 14.18 24.58 13.42
CA PHE A 347 12.94 23.92 13.86
C PHE A 347 12.48 24.52 15.18
N VAL A 348 11.21 24.91 15.23
CA VAL A 348 10.64 25.56 16.42
C VAL A 348 9.19 25.08 16.66
N LYS A 349 8.83 24.92 17.94
CA LYS A 349 7.43 24.79 18.32
C LYS A 349 6.76 26.16 18.26
N SER A 350 5.65 26.29 17.55
CA SER A 350 5.00 27.55 17.26
C SER A 350 3.50 27.52 17.49
N VAL A 351 2.90 28.70 17.44
CA VAL A 351 1.46 28.92 17.30
C VAL A 351 1.25 29.72 16.03
N ILE A 352 0.37 29.23 15.15
CA ILE A 352 0.04 29.87 13.89
C ILE A 352 -1.46 30.15 13.79
N ARG A 353 -1.84 31.01 12.84
CA ARG A 353 -3.22 31.20 12.40
C ARG A 353 -3.24 31.28 10.88
N SER A 354 -3.79 30.28 10.22
CA SER A 354 -3.95 30.28 8.77
C SER A 354 -4.91 31.40 8.35
N ARG A 355 -4.50 32.22 7.37
CA ARG A 355 -5.30 33.33 6.86
C ARG A 355 -6.30 32.89 5.80
N VAL A 356 -5.93 31.87 5.02
CA VAL A 356 -6.72 31.38 3.90
C VAL A 356 -6.56 29.85 3.83
N LYS A 357 -7.66 29.12 3.70
CA LYS A 357 -7.65 27.75 3.20
C LYS A 357 -7.62 27.81 1.68
N GLY A 358 -6.41 27.76 1.10
CA GLY A 358 -6.21 27.75 -0.33
C GLY A 358 -6.67 26.43 -0.96
N VAL A 359 -7.11 26.52 -2.21
CA VAL A 359 -7.51 25.38 -3.04
C VAL A 359 -6.67 25.38 -4.31
N TYR A 360 -6.07 24.25 -4.69
CA TYR A 360 -5.20 24.16 -5.86
C TYR A 360 -5.82 24.76 -7.13
N LYS A 361 -7.08 24.42 -7.44
CA LYS A 361 -7.79 24.98 -8.61
C LYS A 361 -7.96 26.50 -8.55
N GLU A 362 -8.22 27.04 -7.37
CA GLU A 362 -8.41 28.49 -7.16
C GLU A 362 -7.09 29.25 -7.29
N VAL A 363 -6.00 28.70 -6.72
CA VAL A 363 -4.66 29.29 -6.84
C VAL A 363 -4.20 29.26 -8.29
N ASN A 364 -4.45 28.18 -9.04
CA ASN A 364 -4.17 28.12 -10.48
C ASN A 364 -4.98 29.16 -11.24
N ALA A 365 -6.28 29.33 -10.97
CA ALA A 365 -7.11 30.37 -11.61
C ALA A 365 -6.59 31.77 -11.34
N ILE A 366 -6.05 32.04 -10.14
CA ILE A 366 -5.38 33.31 -9.83
C ILE A 366 -4.10 33.49 -10.68
N PHE A 367 -3.28 32.45 -10.79
CA PHE A 367 -2.05 32.46 -11.58
C PHE A 367 -2.29 32.62 -13.09
N ASP A 368 -3.36 32.03 -13.61
CA ASP A 368 -3.75 32.07 -15.02
C ASP A 368 -4.55 33.32 -15.38
N GLY A 369 -4.87 34.18 -14.39
CA GLY A 369 -5.62 35.42 -14.57
C GLY A 369 -7.12 35.22 -14.81
N THR A 370 -7.64 34.00 -14.65
CA THR A 370 -9.06 33.61 -14.87
C THR A 370 -9.92 33.80 -13.62
N ALA A 371 -9.31 34.10 -12.45
CA ALA A 371 -10.03 34.36 -11.22
C ALA A 371 -10.95 35.56 -11.31
N ASP A 372 -12.17 35.45 -10.81
CA ASP A 372 -13.11 36.54 -10.66
C ASP A 372 -12.77 37.46 -9.44
N ASN A 373 -13.53 38.54 -9.28
CA ASN A 373 -13.29 39.49 -8.19
C ASN A 373 -13.58 38.87 -6.81
N ALA A 374 -14.55 37.99 -6.68
CA ALA A 374 -14.90 37.32 -5.42
C ALA A 374 -13.76 36.41 -4.96
N LEU A 375 -13.21 35.63 -5.89
CA LEU A 375 -12.06 34.77 -5.62
C LEU A 375 -10.82 35.59 -5.24
N ARG A 376 -10.51 36.66 -5.96
CA ARG A 376 -9.39 37.55 -5.63
C ARG A 376 -9.54 38.15 -4.23
N GLN A 377 -10.75 38.57 -3.87
CA GLN A 377 -11.04 39.12 -2.53
C GLN A 377 -10.84 38.10 -1.43
N ARG A 378 -11.21 36.81 -1.66
CA ARG A 378 -10.99 35.74 -0.71
C ARG A 378 -9.50 35.50 -0.41
N TYR A 379 -8.63 35.67 -1.41
CA TYR A 379 -7.18 35.54 -1.27
C TYR A 379 -6.46 36.84 -0.97
N ALA A 380 -7.18 37.95 -0.70
CA ALA A 380 -6.59 39.26 -0.48
C ALA A 380 -5.54 39.28 0.66
N ALA A 381 -5.76 38.44 1.70
CA ALA A 381 -4.86 38.37 2.85
C ALA A 381 -3.48 37.74 2.54
N VAL A 382 -3.32 37.12 1.37
CA VAL A 382 -2.09 36.45 0.90
C VAL A 382 -1.76 36.77 -0.55
N ALA A 383 -2.34 37.87 -1.06
CA ALA A 383 -2.20 38.24 -2.46
C ALA A 383 -0.76 38.62 -2.87
N GLN A 384 0.07 39.06 -1.92
CA GLN A 384 1.49 39.38 -2.15
C GLN A 384 2.38 38.14 -2.12
N GLU A 385 2.01 37.13 -1.33
CA GLU A 385 2.77 35.90 -1.14
C GLU A 385 2.62 34.95 -2.32
N LEU A 386 1.45 34.88 -2.95
CA LEU A 386 1.20 33.93 -4.06
C LEU A 386 2.16 34.12 -5.25
N PRO A 387 2.42 35.37 -5.78
CA PRO A 387 3.42 35.54 -6.84
C PRO A 387 4.83 35.15 -6.42
N LEU A 388 5.22 35.40 -5.15
CA LEU A 388 6.51 35.01 -4.60
C LEU A 388 6.62 33.48 -4.51
N MET A 389 5.54 32.80 -4.14
CA MET A 389 5.48 31.32 -4.12
C MET A 389 5.70 30.75 -5.52
N ARG A 390 5.05 31.33 -6.55
CA ARG A 390 5.24 30.91 -7.94
C ARG A 390 6.69 31.13 -8.39
N GLU A 391 7.29 32.29 -8.06
CA GLU A 391 8.71 32.57 -8.36
C GLU A 391 9.62 31.54 -7.71
N LEU A 392 9.44 31.29 -6.41
CA LEU A 392 10.25 30.33 -5.66
C LEU A 392 10.04 28.89 -6.18
N TYR A 393 8.81 28.50 -6.49
CA TYR A 393 8.51 27.18 -7.07
C TYR A 393 9.35 26.92 -8.33
N HIS A 394 9.42 27.85 -9.27
CA HIS A 394 10.21 27.69 -10.49
C HIS A 394 11.72 27.53 -10.21
N LYS A 395 12.24 28.21 -9.18
CA LYS A 395 13.64 28.05 -8.76
C LYS A 395 13.89 26.67 -8.14
N LEU A 396 13.00 26.24 -7.24
CA LEU A 396 13.08 24.92 -6.62
C LEU A 396 12.93 23.79 -7.64
N ALA A 397 12.03 23.94 -8.62
CA ALA A 397 11.84 22.97 -9.70
C ALA A 397 13.13 22.83 -10.55
N LYS A 398 13.81 23.93 -10.88
CA LYS A 398 15.11 23.91 -11.59
C LYS A 398 16.18 23.17 -10.76
N LEU A 399 16.26 23.44 -9.45
CA LEU A 399 17.21 22.76 -8.57
C LEU A 399 16.90 21.26 -8.46
N ARG A 400 15.63 20.89 -8.42
CA ARG A 400 15.17 19.50 -8.40
C ARG A 400 15.55 18.79 -9.69
N ALA A 401 15.27 19.38 -10.85
CA ALA A 401 15.65 18.82 -12.16
C ALA A 401 17.17 18.68 -12.31
N ALA A 402 17.94 19.72 -11.92
CA ALA A 402 19.41 19.69 -11.98
C ALA A 402 20.02 18.58 -11.09
N ARG A 403 19.37 18.19 -10.01
CA ARG A 403 19.78 17.08 -9.15
C ARG A 403 19.46 15.71 -9.76
N GLY A 404 18.57 15.64 -10.76
CA GLY A 404 18.14 14.41 -11.40
C GLY A 404 17.01 13.70 -10.63
N ALA A 405 16.22 14.43 -9.86
CA ALA A 405 14.99 13.87 -9.30
C ALA A 405 14.05 13.47 -10.45
N MET A 406 13.60 12.22 -10.44
CA MET A 406 12.69 11.71 -11.46
C MET A 406 11.28 12.25 -11.22
N ASP A 407 10.65 12.71 -12.31
CA ASP A 407 9.26 13.11 -12.34
C ASP A 407 8.46 12.02 -13.06
N ILE A 408 8.05 11.03 -12.29
CA ILE A 408 7.27 9.89 -12.80
C ILE A 408 5.80 10.23 -12.60
N GLU A 409 5.14 10.65 -13.68
CA GLU A 409 3.70 10.81 -13.70
C GLU A 409 3.02 9.44 -13.79
N SER A 410 2.60 8.89 -12.66
CA SER A 410 1.61 7.83 -12.65
C SER A 410 0.23 8.49 -12.73
N GLY A 411 -0.53 8.22 -13.80
CA GLY A 411 -1.91 8.67 -13.88
C GLY A 411 -2.71 8.00 -12.76
N GLU A 412 -3.11 8.77 -11.75
CA GLU A 412 -4.07 8.30 -10.75
C GLU A 412 -5.47 8.52 -11.26
N ALA A 413 -6.36 7.55 -11.03
CA ALA A 413 -7.76 7.71 -11.29
C ALA A 413 -8.44 8.52 -10.17
N LYS A 414 -9.30 9.46 -10.55
CA LYS A 414 -10.29 10.05 -9.65
C LYS A 414 -11.65 9.46 -9.97
N LEU A 415 -12.20 8.69 -9.03
CA LEU A 415 -13.55 8.15 -9.13
C LEU A 415 -14.57 9.26 -8.86
N VAL A 416 -15.57 9.38 -9.73
CA VAL A 416 -16.74 10.25 -9.53
C VAL A 416 -17.92 9.36 -9.15
N LEU A 417 -18.48 9.56 -7.96
CA LEU A 417 -19.57 8.74 -7.44
C LEU A 417 -20.88 9.54 -7.42
N ASP A 418 -22.00 8.85 -7.65
CA ASP A 418 -23.35 9.39 -7.45
C ASP A 418 -23.74 9.38 -5.94
N GLU A 419 -24.93 9.91 -5.62
CA GLU A 419 -25.44 9.95 -4.25
C GLU A 419 -25.62 8.55 -3.62
N ALA A 420 -25.81 7.51 -4.43
CA ALA A 420 -25.89 6.13 -3.98
C ALA A 420 -24.49 5.50 -3.77
N GLY A 421 -23.42 6.20 -4.20
CA GLY A 421 -22.03 5.77 -4.13
C GLY A 421 -21.64 4.80 -5.23
N ARG A 422 -22.27 4.87 -6.42
CA ARG A 422 -21.91 4.12 -7.62
C ARG A 422 -20.97 4.97 -8.48
N CYS A 423 -19.99 4.33 -9.11
CA CYS A 423 -19.05 5.03 -9.97
C CYS A 423 -19.73 5.49 -11.27
N VAL A 424 -19.80 6.78 -11.48
CA VAL A 424 -20.44 7.40 -12.66
C VAL A 424 -19.43 7.94 -13.65
N ASP A 425 -18.18 8.19 -13.23
CA ASP A 425 -17.09 8.59 -14.10
C ASP A 425 -15.73 8.27 -13.47
N VAL A 426 -14.69 8.14 -14.33
CA VAL A 426 -13.29 7.90 -13.94
C VAL A 426 -12.40 8.89 -14.69
N VAL A 427 -11.79 9.84 -13.98
CA VAL A 427 -10.95 10.91 -14.55
C VAL A 427 -9.52 10.86 -14.06
N LYS A 428 -8.56 11.21 -14.92
CA LYS A 428 -7.12 11.26 -14.60
C LYS A 428 -6.80 12.43 -13.68
N ARG A 429 -5.93 12.22 -12.67
CA ARG A 429 -5.48 13.22 -11.70
C ARG A 429 -3.97 13.46 -11.82
N GLU A 430 -3.52 14.73 -11.66
CA GLU A 430 -2.10 15.12 -11.67
C GLU A 430 -1.63 15.51 -10.26
N ARG A 431 -0.37 15.18 -9.90
CA ARG A 431 0.26 15.50 -8.60
C ARG A 431 1.62 16.18 -8.76
N GLY A 432 1.99 17.00 -7.74
CA GLY A 432 3.33 17.55 -7.58
C GLY A 432 3.72 17.64 -6.11
N GLU A 433 4.97 17.29 -5.71
CA GLU A 433 5.45 17.31 -4.32
C GLU A 433 6.92 17.65 -4.08
N ALA A 434 7.24 17.98 -2.79
CA ALA A 434 8.45 18.60 -2.26
C ALA A 434 9.24 17.74 -1.28
N ALA A 435 10.52 18.09 -1.03
CA ALA A 435 11.45 17.40 -0.12
C ALA A 435 12.17 18.36 0.82
N LEU A 436 12.35 17.98 2.12
CA LEU A 436 13.47 18.45 2.95
C LEU A 436 13.67 17.61 4.22
N ALA A 437 14.86 16.99 4.42
CA ALA A 437 15.48 16.70 5.72
C ALA A 437 16.90 16.14 5.55
N ARG A 438 17.90 16.85 6.06
CA ARG A 438 19.28 16.37 6.23
C ARG A 438 19.95 17.09 7.40
N ARG A 439 20.56 16.38 8.34
CA ARG A 439 21.81 16.75 9.04
C ARG A 439 22.05 16.13 10.43
N LEU A 440 21.09 15.48 11.06
CA LEU A 440 21.29 14.93 12.39
C LEU A 440 21.39 13.40 12.29
N LYS A 441 22.47 12.79 12.79
CA LYS A 441 22.63 11.33 12.94
C LYS A 441 21.72 10.81 14.07
N LEU A 442 20.43 11.08 13.98
CA LEU A 442 19.46 10.68 14.99
C LEU A 442 18.80 9.34 14.61
N PRO A 443 18.29 8.57 15.57
CA PRO A 443 17.43 7.44 15.28
C PRO A 443 16.12 7.97 14.70
N PHE A 444 15.99 7.89 13.39
CA PHE A 444 14.87 8.41 12.63
C PHE A 444 14.08 7.29 11.93
N VAL A 445 12.91 7.62 11.43
CA VAL A 445 12.16 6.79 10.50
C VAL A 445 12.40 7.35 9.09
N TYR A 446 13.50 6.90 8.45
CA TYR A 446 13.86 7.36 7.12
C TYR A 446 12.94 6.75 6.07
N ARG A 447 12.61 7.50 5.02
CA ARG A 447 11.99 7.01 3.81
C ARG A 447 13.07 6.63 2.82
N VAL A 448 13.31 5.35 2.69
CA VAL A 448 14.40 4.80 1.90
C VAL A 448 13.87 4.29 0.56
N HIS A 449 14.59 4.60 -0.52
CA HIS A 449 14.38 4.07 -1.85
C HIS A 449 15.73 3.71 -2.45
N GLU A 450 16.10 2.44 -2.36
CA GLU A 450 17.40 1.95 -2.81
C GLU A 450 17.51 2.01 -4.34
N ALA A 451 18.72 1.92 -4.87
CA ALA A 451 18.96 1.83 -6.31
C ALA A 451 18.28 0.58 -6.89
N PRO A 452 17.89 0.58 -8.16
CA PRO A 452 17.28 -0.56 -8.79
C PRO A 452 18.25 -1.76 -8.87
N ASP A 453 17.66 -2.95 -8.76
CA ASP A 453 18.38 -4.21 -8.89
C ASP A 453 18.95 -4.39 -10.31
N PRO A 454 20.21 -4.86 -10.49
CA PRO A 454 20.82 -5.06 -11.80
C PRO A 454 20.00 -5.95 -12.76
N GLU A 455 19.37 -7.03 -12.24
CA GLU A 455 18.52 -7.91 -13.07
C GLU A 455 17.28 -7.18 -13.61
N ARG A 456 16.70 -6.28 -12.79
CA ARG A 456 15.56 -5.46 -13.22
C ARG A 456 15.95 -4.41 -14.23
N ILE A 457 17.16 -3.87 -14.12
CA ILE A 457 17.70 -2.93 -15.11
C ILE A 457 17.98 -3.64 -16.42
N GLU A 458 18.47 -4.86 -16.40
CA GLU A 458 18.67 -5.64 -17.63
C GLU A 458 17.33 -5.90 -18.34
N LYS A 459 16.27 -6.25 -17.59
CA LYS A 459 14.92 -6.35 -18.13
C LYS A 459 14.40 -5.02 -18.70
N LEU A 460 14.71 -3.90 -18.05
CA LEU A 460 14.35 -2.57 -18.56
C LEU A 460 15.06 -2.31 -19.90
N LYS A 461 16.37 -2.58 -20.01
CA LYS A 461 17.13 -2.44 -21.26
C LYS A 461 16.51 -3.27 -22.39
N GLN A 462 16.19 -4.53 -22.11
CA GLN A 462 15.52 -5.43 -23.08
C GLN A 462 14.16 -4.85 -23.51
N THR A 463 13.37 -4.37 -22.56
CA THR A 463 12.07 -3.73 -22.83
C THR A 463 12.22 -2.50 -23.73
N LEU A 464 13.19 -1.62 -23.46
CA LEU A 464 13.45 -0.42 -24.25
C LEU A 464 13.87 -0.78 -25.69
N THR A 465 14.82 -1.72 -25.83
CA THR A 465 15.29 -2.21 -27.14
C THR A 465 14.14 -2.77 -27.96
N ALA A 466 13.32 -3.63 -27.37
CA ALA A 466 12.21 -4.26 -28.06
C ALA A 466 11.05 -3.29 -28.37
N ALA A 467 10.88 -2.24 -27.55
CA ALA A 467 9.96 -1.13 -27.82
C ALA A 467 10.49 -0.14 -28.89
N GLY A 468 11.73 -0.34 -29.39
CA GLY A 468 12.34 0.54 -30.38
C GLY A 468 12.79 1.89 -29.80
N VAL A 469 12.98 1.96 -28.48
CA VAL A 469 13.51 3.15 -27.80
C VAL A 469 15.03 3.11 -27.86
N ASP A 470 15.63 4.00 -28.64
CA ASP A 470 17.09 4.14 -28.72
C ASP A 470 17.61 4.90 -27.50
N PHE A 471 17.83 4.19 -26.42
CA PHE A 471 18.34 4.76 -25.17
C PHE A 471 19.40 3.83 -24.55
N HIS A 472 20.59 4.38 -24.28
CA HIS A 472 21.71 3.65 -23.71
C HIS A 472 22.11 4.27 -22.37
N PHE A 473 22.27 3.42 -21.36
CA PHE A 473 22.81 3.82 -20.06
C PHE A 473 24.34 3.77 -20.10
N ALA A 474 25.00 4.73 -19.47
CA ALA A 474 26.47 4.81 -19.45
C ALA A 474 27.14 3.70 -18.62
N GLY A 475 26.38 3.04 -17.72
CA GLY A 475 26.87 1.97 -16.86
C GLY A 475 25.84 0.86 -16.64
N ASP A 476 26.21 -0.11 -15.80
CA ASP A 476 25.33 -1.24 -15.46
C ASP A 476 24.13 -0.79 -14.63
N THR A 477 24.33 0.17 -13.75
CA THR A 477 23.25 0.80 -12.96
C THR A 477 23.02 2.22 -13.48
N PRO A 478 21.83 2.55 -13.99
CA PRO A 478 21.53 3.88 -14.48
C PRO A 478 21.57 4.92 -13.36
N THR A 479 22.00 6.12 -13.70
CA THR A 479 21.86 7.28 -12.83
C THR A 479 20.42 7.78 -12.85
N THR A 480 20.02 8.52 -11.83
CA THR A 480 18.70 9.18 -11.79
C THR A 480 18.51 10.19 -12.91
N LEU A 481 19.60 10.86 -13.35
CA LEU A 481 19.58 11.78 -14.49
C LEU A 481 19.27 11.07 -15.81
N GLU A 482 19.86 9.90 -16.05
CA GLU A 482 19.61 9.11 -17.26
C GLU A 482 18.15 8.63 -17.30
N LEU A 483 17.63 8.16 -16.16
CA LEU A 483 16.22 7.75 -16.09
C LEU A 483 15.26 8.95 -16.23
N ALA A 484 15.58 10.08 -15.63
CA ALA A 484 14.79 11.31 -15.78
C ALA A 484 14.77 11.77 -17.26
N LYS A 485 15.89 11.64 -17.97
CA LYS A 485 15.98 11.93 -19.39
C LYS A 485 15.12 10.96 -20.21
N LEU A 486 15.23 9.67 -19.97
CA LEU A 486 14.41 8.64 -20.62
C LEU A 486 12.90 8.93 -20.48
N LEU A 487 12.47 9.28 -19.26
CA LEU A 487 11.07 9.63 -18.98
C LEU A 487 10.65 10.91 -19.73
N ALA A 488 11.53 11.91 -19.80
CA ALA A 488 11.27 13.15 -20.54
C ALA A 488 11.21 12.93 -22.07
N ASP A 489 12.11 12.13 -22.61
CA ASP A 489 12.19 11.85 -24.06
C ASP A 489 10.99 11.04 -24.57
N THR A 490 10.34 10.26 -23.72
CA THR A 490 9.15 9.46 -24.06
C THR A 490 7.82 10.17 -23.80
N ARG A 491 7.83 11.31 -23.11
CA ARG A 491 6.63 12.07 -22.75
C ARG A 491 5.87 12.54 -24.00
N GLY A 492 4.54 12.41 -23.98
CA GLY A 492 3.64 12.77 -25.07
C GLY A 492 3.64 11.77 -26.24
N THR A 493 4.34 10.65 -26.15
CA THR A 493 4.34 9.57 -27.14
C THR A 493 3.49 8.40 -26.67
N ASN A 494 3.13 7.48 -27.57
CA ASN A 494 2.44 6.23 -27.22
C ASN A 494 3.30 5.32 -26.30
N LEU A 495 4.61 5.56 -26.22
CA LEU A 495 5.54 4.83 -25.36
C LEU A 495 5.68 5.45 -23.97
N GLU A 496 5.15 6.63 -23.72
CA GLU A 496 5.22 7.30 -22.41
C GLU A 496 4.86 6.35 -21.29
N ARG A 497 3.64 5.83 -21.33
CA ARG A 497 3.08 5.00 -20.26
C ARG A 497 3.78 3.64 -20.12
N PRO A 498 4.00 2.87 -21.20
CA PRO A 498 4.75 1.63 -21.13
C PRO A 498 6.17 1.79 -20.58
N VAL A 499 6.89 2.83 -21.01
CA VAL A 499 8.25 3.12 -20.53
C VAL A 499 8.21 3.56 -19.06
N HIS A 500 7.33 4.48 -18.69
CA HIS A 500 7.18 4.92 -17.32
C HIS A 500 6.85 3.75 -16.38
N THR A 501 5.92 2.87 -16.77
CA THR A 501 5.58 1.64 -16.03
C THR A 501 6.78 0.70 -15.91
N SER A 502 7.55 0.52 -16.99
CA SER A 502 8.74 -0.35 -17.00
C SER A 502 9.84 0.20 -16.09
N VAL A 503 10.07 1.52 -16.13
CA VAL A 503 10.97 2.20 -15.20
C VAL A 503 10.51 2.02 -13.77
N LEU A 504 9.23 2.25 -13.45
CA LEU A 504 8.68 2.03 -12.11
C LEU A 504 8.86 0.58 -11.62
N ARG A 505 8.60 -0.40 -12.48
CA ARG A 505 8.77 -1.84 -12.17
C ARG A 505 10.23 -2.22 -11.94
N SER A 506 11.16 -1.51 -12.57
CA SER A 506 12.61 -1.73 -12.35
C SER A 506 13.09 -1.17 -11.02
N MET A 507 12.39 -0.19 -10.45
CA MET A 507 12.74 0.44 -9.18
C MET A 507 12.56 -0.50 -7.99
N ALA A 508 13.38 -0.32 -6.95
CA ALA A 508 13.13 -0.86 -5.63
C ALA A 508 11.84 -0.24 -5.05
N LYS A 509 11.15 -0.96 -4.18
CA LYS A 509 10.02 -0.38 -3.44
C LYS A 509 10.56 0.53 -2.34
N ALA A 510 10.03 1.75 -2.24
CA ALA A 510 10.33 2.61 -1.13
C ALA A 510 9.74 2.04 0.18
N LYS A 511 10.47 2.13 1.28
CA LYS A 511 10.09 1.60 2.60
C LYS A 511 10.57 2.52 3.72
N TYR A 512 10.09 2.33 4.92
CA TYR A 512 10.61 3.03 6.09
C TYR A 512 11.69 2.18 6.76
N GLU A 513 12.83 2.80 7.08
CA GLU A 513 13.95 2.15 7.77
C GLU A 513 14.56 3.07 8.84
N PRO A 514 15.14 2.49 9.90
CA PRO A 514 15.82 3.29 10.94
C PRO A 514 17.21 3.79 10.50
N GLN A 515 17.72 3.29 9.37
CA GLN A 515 19.04 3.66 8.82
C GLN A 515 18.88 4.47 7.53
N PRO A 516 19.67 5.54 7.33
CA PRO A 516 19.67 6.31 6.09
C PRO A 516 20.37 5.52 4.98
N LYS A 517 19.63 5.14 3.94
CA LYS A 517 20.15 4.46 2.73
C LYS A 517 19.92 5.29 1.47
N GLY A 518 19.47 6.53 1.62
CA GLY A 518 19.14 7.42 0.52
C GLY A 518 17.76 7.19 -0.09
N HIS A 519 17.42 8.07 -1.01
CA HIS A 519 16.19 7.98 -1.80
C HIS A 519 16.53 8.16 -3.28
N PHE A 520 16.74 7.04 -3.98
CA PHE A 520 17.17 7.03 -5.37
C PHE A 520 16.26 7.88 -6.26
N GLY A 521 14.95 7.64 -6.28
CA GLY A 521 14.02 8.37 -7.14
C GLY A 521 13.99 9.89 -6.95
N LEU A 522 14.37 10.39 -5.78
CA LEU A 522 14.49 11.83 -5.49
C LEU A 522 15.92 12.35 -5.62
N ALA A 523 16.88 11.49 -5.90
CA ALA A 523 18.31 11.80 -5.91
C ALA A 523 18.77 12.47 -4.60
N LEU A 524 18.30 11.94 -3.46
CA LEU A 524 18.62 12.43 -2.12
C LEU A 524 19.41 11.38 -1.33
N ALA A 525 20.44 11.79 -0.61
CA ALA A 525 21.20 10.89 0.24
C ALA A 525 20.45 10.51 1.53
N ASP A 526 19.55 11.39 2.00
CA ASP A 526 18.68 11.14 3.14
C ASP A 526 17.31 11.75 2.86
N TYR A 527 16.26 11.03 3.26
CA TYR A 527 14.90 11.51 3.11
C TYR A 527 14.03 10.94 4.23
N ALA A 528 13.10 11.73 4.72
CA ALA A 528 12.12 11.32 5.72
C ALA A 528 10.80 12.05 5.47
N HIS A 529 9.71 11.39 5.77
CA HIS A 529 8.39 12.01 5.78
C HIS A 529 8.21 12.81 7.08
N PHE A 530 7.88 14.09 6.96
CA PHE A 530 7.76 15.00 8.11
C PHE A 530 6.44 15.79 8.10
N THR A 531 5.85 15.98 6.92
CA THR A 531 4.83 17.00 6.67
C THR A 531 3.39 16.55 6.87
N SER A 532 3.13 15.27 7.22
CA SER A 532 1.76 14.76 7.33
C SER A 532 1.52 13.90 8.59
N PRO A 533 1.74 14.42 9.80
CA PRO A 533 1.59 13.64 11.04
C PRO A 533 0.14 13.31 11.43
N ILE A 534 -0.87 13.96 10.84
CA ILE A 534 -2.28 13.62 11.04
C ILE A 534 -2.61 12.28 10.40
N ARG A 535 -1.99 11.99 9.24
CA ARG A 535 -2.33 10.81 8.42
C ARG A 535 -1.21 9.78 8.27
N ARG A 536 0.02 10.05 8.73
CA ARG A 536 1.15 9.12 8.69
C ARG A 536 1.86 9.03 10.03
N TYR A 537 2.00 7.81 10.55
CA TYR A 537 2.68 7.58 11.82
C TYR A 537 4.19 7.87 11.79
N PRO A 538 4.96 7.61 10.71
CA PRO A 538 6.36 7.97 10.63
C PRO A 538 6.61 9.46 10.90
N ASP A 539 5.77 10.33 10.35
CA ASP A 539 5.86 11.78 10.57
C ASP A 539 5.66 12.12 12.05
N LEU A 540 4.63 11.52 12.67
CA LEU A 540 4.38 11.69 14.11
C LEU A 540 5.56 11.19 14.95
N ALA A 541 6.16 10.07 14.58
CA ALA A 541 7.33 9.51 15.27
C ALA A 541 8.53 10.48 15.19
N ILE A 542 8.79 11.02 14.01
CA ILE A 542 9.85 12.01 13.79
C ILE A 542 9.59 13.30 14.58
N HIS A 543 8.36 13.79 14.60
CA HIS A 543 7.98 14.97 15.40
C HIS A 543 8.28 14.79 16.88
N ARG A 544 8.12 13.59 17.43
CA ARG A 544 8.48 13.27 18.84
C ARG A 544 9.98 13.35 19.07
N ILE A 545 10.75 12.73 18.19
CA ILE A 545 12.22 12.73 18.28
C ILE A 545 12.75 14.16 18.22
N LEU A 546 12.33 14.92 17.20
CA LEU A 546 12.75 16.31 17.05
C LEU A 546 12.24 17.24 18.17
N SER A 547 11.09 16.94 18.77
CA SER A 547 10.60 17.71 19.91
C SER A 547 11.53 17.62 21.12
N ASP A 548 12.08 16.44 21.40
CA ASP A 548 13.04 16.26 22.48
C ASP A 548 14.41 16.90 22.16
N VAL A 549 14.84 16.82 20.89
CA VAL A 549 16.04 17.53 20.42
C VAL A 549 15.89 19.05 20.59
N CYS A 550 14.76 19.62 20.17
CA CYS A 550 14.46 21.04 20.34
C CYS A 550 14.33 21.45 21.81
N ALA A 551 13.97 20.52 22.68
CA ALA A 551 13.96 20.72 24.15
C ALA A 551 15.35 20.61 24.80
N GLY A 552 16.42 20.33 24.03
CA GLY A 552 17.80 20.28 24.48
C GLY A 552 18.25 18.90 24.95
N MET A 553 17.55 17.82 24.59
CA MET A 553 18.03 16.46 24.88
C MET A 553 19.27 16.17 24.02
N ASP A 554 20.35 15.69 24.67
CA ASP A 554 21.58 15.34 23.96
C ASP A 554 21.43 14.10 23.07
N ASP A 555 22.27 14.01 22.03
CA ASP A 555 22.19 12.96 21.01
C ASP A 555 22.26 11.54 21.57
N GLY A 556 23.07 11.32 22.64
CA GLY A 556 23.19 10.01 23.27
C GLY A 556 21.93 9.59 24.01
N ALA A 557 21.25 10.55 24.66
CA ALA A 557 19.98 10.31 25.33
C ALA A 557 18.87 10.06 24.29
N VAL A 558 18.84 10.80 23.17
CA VAL A 558 17.93 10.60 22.06
C VAL A 558 18.13 9.21 21.46
N GLN A 559 19.39 8.82 21.18
CA GLN A 559 19.72 7.50 20.65
C GLN A 559 19.22 6.38 21.57
N LYS A 560 19.48 6.47 22.85
CA LYS A 560 19.04 5.47 23.83
C LYS A 560 17.53 5.38 23.95
N LYS A 561 16.83 6.51 23.87
CA LYS A 561 15.37 6.59 24.02
C LYS A 561 14.63 6.07 22.79
N TYR A 562 15.13 6.36 21.59
CA TYR A 562 14.35 6.22 20.37
C TYR A 562 14.86 5.16 19.39
N ALA A 563 16.05 4.55 19.57
CA ALA A 563 16.57 3.58 18.60
C ALA A 563 15.64 2.40 18.35
N GLN A 564 15.15 1.76 19.42
CA GLN A 564 14.20 0.65 19.31
C GLN A 564 12.84 1.12 18.75
N PHE A 565 12.32 2.24 19.25
CA PHE A 565 11.07 2.82 18.79
C PHE A 565 11.10 3.14 17.29
N ALA A 566 12.18 3.75 16.78
CA ALA A 566 12.32 4.06 15.36
C ALA A 566 12.35 2.79 14.49
N ALA A 567 13.02 1.72 14.98
CA ALA A 567 13.03 0.43 14.27
C ALA A 567 11.62 -0.19 14.21
N GLU A 568 10.90 -0.25 15.33
CA GLU A 568 9.54 -0.78 15.39
C GLU A 568 8.57 0.06 14.53
N ALA A 569 8.66 1.40 14.62
CA ALA A 569 7.83 2.30 13.82
C ALA A 569 8.10 2.15 12.31
N SER A 570 9.37 1.91 11.91
CA SER A 570 9.74 1.70 10.51
C SER A 570 9.09 0.44 9.93
N VAL A 571 9.18 -0.69 10.64
CA VAL A 571 8.57 -1.95 10.22
C VAL A 571 7.06 -1.83 10.13
N GLN A 572 6.42 -1.39 11.21
CA GLN A 572 4.97 -1.24 11.27
C GLN A 572 4.44 -0.30 10.18
N SER A 573 5.10 0.84 9.98
CA SER A 573 4.66 1.81 8.96
C SER A 573 4.79 1.27 7.54
N SER A 574 5.87 0.53 7.24
CA SER A 574 6.07 -0.08 5.93
C SER A 574 4.99 -1.13 5.63
N GLU A 575 4.68 -1.99 6.60
CA GLU A 575 3.62 -3.01 6.46
C GLU A 575 2.25 -2.36 6.26
N ARG A 576 1.92 -1.34 7.03
CA ARG A 576 0.64 -0.65 6.95
C ARG A 576 0.47 0.18 5.69
N GLU A 577 1.54 0.78 5.18
CA GLU A 577 1.51 1.48 3.90
C GLU A 577 1.24 0.52 2.75
N VAL A 578 1.94 -0.63 2.70
CA VAL A 578 1.70 -1.65 1.67
C VAL A 578 0.26 -2.16 1.73
N LEU A 579 -0.26 -2.42 2.94
CA LEU A 579 -1.65 -2.84 3.12
C LEU A 579 -2.64 -1.77 2.62
N ALA A 580 -2.43 -0.49 3.00
CA ALA A 580 -3.27 0.63 2.57
C ALA A 580 -3.30 0.75 1.04
N MET A 581 -2.13 0.81 0.41
CA MET A 581 -2.01 0.90 -1.06
C MET A 581 -2.67 -0.28 -1.79
N THR A 582 -2.52 -1.50 -1.25
CA THR A 582 -3.15 -2.69 -1.84
C THR A 582 -4.67 -2.57 -1.80
N VAL A 583 -5.23 -2.24 -0.64
CA VAL A 583 -6.68 -2.13 -0.47
C VAL A 583 -7.25 -0.94 -1.26
N GLU A 584 -6.56 0.21 -1.29
CA GLU A 584 -6.96 1.37 -2.09
C GLU A 584 -7.08 1.00 -3.57
N ARG A 585 -6.08 0.29 -4.12
CA ARG A 585 -6.08 -0.17 -5.51
C ARG A 585 -7.19 -1.20 -5.75
N ASP A 586 -7.29 -2.23 -4.91
CA ASP A 586 -8.29 -3.30 -5.11
C ASP A 586 -9.72 -2.72 -5.03
N VAL A 587 -9.96 -1.73 -4.18
CA VAL A 587 -11.24 -0.98 -4.15
C VAL A 587 -11.43 -0.15 -5.41
N GLU A 588 -10.40 0.55 -5.88
CA GLU A 588 -10.47 1.34 -7.12
C GLU A 588 -10.81 0.45 -8.32
N ASP A 589 -10.20 -0.73 -8.40
CA ASP A 589 -10.45 -1.70 -9.48
C ASP A 589 -11.91 -2.19 -9.46
N CYS A 590 -12.51 -2.45 -8.28
CA CYS A 590 -13.94 -2.75 -8.17
C CYS A 590 -14.83 -1.62 -8.72
N TYR A 591 -14.52 -0.36 -8.41
CA TYR A 591 -15.29 0.78 -8.91
C TYR A 591 -15.09 1.01 -10.42
N LYS A 592 -13.89 0.81 -10.93
CA LYS A 592 -13.62 0.85 -12.38
C LYS A 592 -14.40 -0.25 -13.13
N ALA A 593 -14.43 -1.45 -12.56
CA ALA A 593 -15.20 -2.57 -13.11
C ALA A 593 -16.72 -2.25 -13.11
N GLU A 594 -17.26 -1.74 -11.98
CA GLU A 594 -18.66 -1.29 -11.91
C GLU A 594 -18.98 -0.21 -12.96
N TYR A 595 -18.06 0.73 -13.17
CA TYR A 595 -18.19 1.74 -14.22
C TYR A 595 -18.25 1.13 -15.61
N MET A 596 -17.34 0.18 -15.92
CA MET A 596 -17.22 -0.44 -17.23
C MET A 596 -18.36 -1.40 -17.58
N ARG A 597 -19.09 -1.91 -16.61
CA ARG A 597 -20.27 -2.77 -16.85
C ARG A 597 -21.32 -2.12 -17.76
N ARG A 598 -21.47 -0.80 -17.66
CA ARG A 598 -22.42 -0.05 -18.51
C ARG A 598 -22.06 -0.06 -19.99
N PHE A 599 -20.83 -0.41 -20.31
CA PHE A 599 -20.26 -0.37 -21.64
C PHE A 599 -19.98 -1.79 -22.19
N GLU A 600 -20.57 -2.84 -21.58
CA GLU A 600 -20.45 -4.19 -22.11
C GLU A 600 -20.99 -4.24 -23.55
N GLY A 601 -20.17 -4.78 -24.46
CA GLY A 601 -20.42 -4.81 -25.88
C GLY A 601 -19.94 -3.57 -26.66
N GLU A 602 -19.59 -2.47 -26.00
CA GLU A 602 -19.06 -1.26 -26.65
C GLU A 602 -17.57 -1.36 -26.96
N GLU A 603 -17.12 -0.59 -27.95
CA GLU A 603 -15.74 -0.59 -28.43
C GLU A 603 -15.00 0.68 -28.03
N PHE A 604 -13.71 0.50 -27.68
CA PHE A 604 -12.81 1.57 -27.27
C PHE A 604 -11.44 1.41 -27.91
N ASP A 605 -10.76 2.52 -28.15
CA ASP A 605 -9.36 2.52 -28.48
C ASP A 605 -8.54 2.58 -27.19
N GLY A 606 -7.55 1.69 -27.05
CA GLY A 606 -6.68 1.61 -25.89
C GLY A 606 -5.24 1.38 -26.30
N VAL A 607 -4.34 1.42 -25.33
CA VAL A 607 -2.91 1.19 -25.52
C VAL A 607 -2.50 -0.06 -24.76
N ILE A 608 -1.73 -0.94 -25.39
CA ILE A 608 -1.18 -2.13 -24.75
C ILE A 608 -0.19 -1.68 -23.66
N SER A 609 -0.61 -1.80 -22.40
CA SER A 609 0.11 -1.36 -21.20
C SER A 609 1.02 -2.43 -20.62
N SER A 610 0.69 -3.72 -20.85
CA SER A 610 1.46 -4.86 -20.35
C SER A 610 1.19 -6.11 -21.19
N ILE A 611 2.19 -6.97 -21.29
CA ILE A 611 2.13 -8.22 -22.04
C ILE A 611 2.55 -9.39 -21.14
N THR A 612 1.76 -10.46 -21.15
CA THR A 612 2.00 -11.68 -20.41
C THR A 612 1.79 -12.90 -21.30
N GLN A 613 2.21 -14.07 -20.86
CA GLN A 613 1.88 -15.33 -21.54
C GLN A 613 0.37 -15.64 -21.59
N PHE A 614 -0.43 -15.00 -20.73
CA PHE A 614 -1.89 -15.20 -20.65
C PHE A 614 -2.68 -14.26 -21.57
N GLY A 615 -2.02 -13.20 -22.09
CA GLY A 615 -2.63 -12.18 -22.93
C GLY A 615 -2.06 -10.79 -22.75
N LEU A 616 -2.78 -9.81 -23.24
CA LEU A 616 -2.43 -8.40 -23.25
C LEU A 616 -3.30 -7.65 -22.24
N TYR A 617 -2.70 -6.74 -21.49
CA TYR A 617 -3.44 -5.72 -20.78
C TYR A 617 -3.53 -4.48 -21.66
N VAL A 618 -4.74 -3.98 -21.85
CA VAL A 618 -5.03 -2.80 -22.66
C VAL A 618 -5.64 -1.75 -21.76
N GLU A 619 -5.07 -0.57 -21.78
CA GLU A 619 -5.51 0.55 -20.98
C GLU A 619 -6.22 1.58 -21.84
N LEU A 620 -7.41 1.99 -21.38
CA LEU A 620 -8.24 3.02 -21.99
C LEU A 620 -7.79 4.42 -21.57
N PRO A 621 -8.17 5.48 -22.32
CA PRO A 621 -7.82 6.87 -21.98
C PRO A 621 -8.25 7.31 -20.57
N ASN A 622 -9.31 6.71 -20.01
CA ASN A 622 -9.81 6.97 -18.65
C ASN A 622 -9.08 6.17 -17.56
N THR A 623 -7.96 5.53 -17.90
CA THR A 623 -7.13 4.71 -16.99
C THR A 623 -7.70 3.35 -16.57
N VAL A 624 -8.82 2.94 -17.13
CA VAL A 624 -9.31 1.57 -16.96
C VAL A 624 -8.45 0.61 -17.76
N GLU A 625 -7.95 -0.43 -17.10
CA GLU A 625 -7.17 -1.49 -17.72
C GLU A 625 -8.00 -2.78 -17.79
N GLY A 626 -7.95 -3.49 -18.90
CA GLY A 626 -8.62 -4.76 -19.08
C GLY A 626 -7.74 -5.80 -19.76
N LEU A 627 -8.07 -7.08 -19.56
CA LEU A 627 -7.31 -8.21 -20.10
C LEU A 627 -7.93 -8.69 -21.43
N VAL A 628 -7.14 -8.68 -22.49
CA VAL A 628 -7.40 -9.44 -23.72
C VAL A 628 -6.69 -10.78 -23.60
N ARG A 629 -7.45 -11.85 -23.41
CA ARG A 629 -6.89 -13.19 -23.22
C ARG A 629 -6.18 -13.69 -24.49
N ALA A 630 -5.12 -14.46 -24.34
CA ALA A 630 -4.34 -15.01 -25.45
C ALA A 630 -5.22 -15.78 -26.46
N GLN A 631 -6.19 -16.55 -25.98
CA GLN A 631 -7.14 -17.29 -26.84
C GLN A 631 -8.08 -16.38 -27.66
N ALA A 632 -8.31 -15.13 -27.20
CA ALA A 632 -9.10 -14.17 -27.94
C ALA A 632 -8.29 -13.45 -29.03
N LEU A 633 -6.96 -13.51 -28.97
CA LEU A 633 -6.05 -12.91 -29.97
C LEU A 633 -5.82 -13.81 -31.16
N SER A 634 -5.66 -15.11 -30.91
CA SER A 634 -5.41 -16.12 -31.96
C SER A 634 -5.76 -17.53 -31.48
N GLU A 635 -6.20 -18.37 -32.41
CA GLU A 635 -6.34 -19.81 -32.22
C GLU A 635 -4.99 -20.56 -32.26
N ASN A 636 -3.95 -19.91 -32.76
CA ASN A 636 -2.60 -20.46 -32.88
C ASN A 636 -1.81 -20.31 -31.57
N ALA A 637 -0.69 -21.04 -31.49
CA ALA A 637 0.26 -20.87 -30.39
C ALA A 637 0.90 -19.47 -30.46
N LEU A 638 0.91 -18.80 -29.31
CA LEU A 638 1.53 -17.49 -29.13
C LEU A 638 2.86 -17.62 -28.41
N THR A 639 3.86 -16.88 -28.85
CA THR A 639 5.17 -16.81 -28.21
C THR A 639 5.36 -15.43 -27.62
N LEU A 640 5.72 -15.38 -26.33
CA LEU A 640 6.10 -14.15 -25.64
C LEU A 640 7.56 -13.84 -25.92
N THR A 641 7.85 -12.70 -26.54
CA THR A 641 9.19 -12.22 -26.82
C THR A 641 9.58 -11.17 -25.79
N GLU A 642 10.51 -11.51 -24.90
CA GLU A 642 11.14 -10.60 -23.91
C GLU A 642 10.17 -9.79 -23.05
N GLY A 643 8.90 -10.23 -22.93
CA GLY A 643 7.86 -9.51 -22.17
C GLY A 643 7.31 -8.24 -22.83
N VAL A 644 7.67 -7.97 -24.08
CA VAL A 644 7.33 -6.73 -24.82
C VAL A 644 6.53 -6.97 -26.08
N ALA A 645 6.48 -8.20 -26.58
CA ALA A 645 5.68 -8.59 -27.71
C ALA A 645 5.09 -9.98 -27.54
N LEU A 646 3.87 -10.17 -28.02
CA LEU A 646 3.21 -11.45 -28.17
C LEU A 646 3.05 -11.72 -29.66
N ARG A 647 3.62 -12.82 -30.15
CA ARG A 647 3.65 -13.14 -31.58
C ARG A 647 2.91 -14.44 -31.87
N ASP A 648 2.05 -14.41 -32.83
CA ASP A 648 1.45 -15.60 -33.43
C ASP A 648 2.47 -16.31 -34.31
N ILE A 649 2.76 -17.56 -33.98
CA ILE A 649 3.82 -18.34 -34.66
C ILE A 649 3.48 -18.63 -36.13
N LEU A 650 2.19 -18.83 -36.45
CA LEU A 650 1.78 -19.22 -37.80
C LEU A 650 1.48 -18.02 -38.70
N SER A 651 0.70 -17.04 -38.21
CA SER A 651 0.36 -15.86 -39.00
C SER A 651 1.45 -14.80 -39.03
N GLY A 652 2.39 -14.84 -38.07
CA GLY A 652 3.41 -13.80 -37.88
C GLY A 652 2.89 -12.49 -37.32
N ARG A 653 1.57 -12.39 -37.00
CA ARG A 653 0.99 -11.20 -36.36
C ARG A 653 1.62 -10.99 -35.01
N GLU A 654 1.92 -9.73 -34.70
CA GLU A 654 2.62 -9.36 -33.47
C GLU A 654 1.89 -8.20 -32.79
N TRP A 655 1.69 -8.33 -31.46
CA TRP A 655 1.19 -7.27 -30.59
C TRP A 655 2.31 -6.79 -29.72
N ARG A 656 2.59 -5.50 -29.75
CA ARG A 656 3.73 -4.88 -29.04
C ARG A 656 3.28 -3.95 -27.93
N LEU A 657 4.09 -3.85 -26.90
CA LEU A 657 3.93 -2.88 -25.84
C LEU A 657 3.84 -1.46 -26.42
N GLY A 658 2.87 -0.65 -25.97
CA GLY A 658 2.62 0.70 -26.50
C GLY A 658 1.82 0.72 -27.80
N GLY A 659 1.51 -0.44 -28.39
CA GLY A 659 0.65 -0.54 -29.58
C GLY A 659 -0.78 -0.10 -29.28
N VAL A 660 -1.39 0.62 -30.22
CA VAL A 660 -2.82 0.96 -30.12
C VAL A 660 -3.64 -0.27 -30.53
N MET A 661 -4.68 -0.56 -29.77
CA MET A 661 -5.57 -1.67 -30.04
C MET A 661 -7.02 -1.26 -29.80
N ARG A 662 -7.87 -1.49 -30.80
CA ARG A 662 -9.32 -1.37 -30.63
C ARG A 662 -9.86 -2.62 -29.96
N VAL A 663 -10.53 -2.43 -28.84
CA VAL A 663 -11.05 -3.51 -27.99
C VAL A 663 -12.53 -3.31 -27.73
N ARG A 664 -13.26 -4.41 -27.51
CA ARG A 664 -14.64 -4.43 -27.07
C ARG A 664 -14.73 -5.01 -25.68
N VAL A 665 -15.53 -4.40 -24.81
CA VAL A 665 -15.80 -4.91 -23.46
C VAL A 665 -16.57 -6.24 -23.58
N ALA A 666 -15.94 -7.33 -23.14
CA ALA A 666 -16.50 -8.68 -23.26
C ALA A 666 -17.22 -9.14 -22.00
N GLY A 667 -16.78 -8.64 -20.85
CA GLY A 667 -17.37 -8.98 -19.55
C GLY A 667 -16.69 -8.23 -18.42
N VAL A 668 -17.39 -8.14 -17.29
CA VAL A 668 -16.93 -7.41 -16.13
C VAL A 668 -17.23 -8.21 -14.86
N ASP A 669 -16.22 -8.37 -14.01
CA ASP A 669 -16.36 -8.92 -12.67
C ASP A 669 -16.04 -7.83 -11.63
N VAL A 670 -17.09 -7.21 -11.09
CA VAL A 670 -16.96 -6.15 -10.09
C VAL A 670 -16.35 -6.68 -8.80
N SER A 671 -16.64 -7.93 -8.47
CA SER A 671 -16.20 -8.54 -7.22
C SER A 671 -14.69 -8.75 -7.16
N GLN A 672 -14.07 -8.97 -8.32
CA GLN A 672 -12.62 -9.15 -8.48
C GLN A 672 -11.94 -7.91 -9.09
N GLY A 673 -12.71 -6.86 -9.43
CA GLY A 673 -12.19 -5.67 -10.09
C GLY A 673 -11.67 -5.91 -11.51
N ASN A 674 -12.13 -6.96 -12.18
CA ASN A 674 -11.63 -7.35 -13.50
C ASN A 674 -12.52 -6.86 -14.64
N VAL A 675 -11.87 -6.42 -15.73
CA VAL A 675 -12.49 -6.11 -16.99
C VAL A 675 -11.86 -7.00 -18.07
N ASP A 676 -12.66 -7.81 -18.74
CA ASP A 676 -12.23 -8.63 -19.86
C ASP A 676 -12.55 -7.91 -21.19
N PHE A 677 -11.53 -7.82 -22.03
CA PHE A 677 -11.66 -7.29 -23.39
C PHE A 677 -11.50 -8.39 -24.44
N VAL A 678 -12.06 -8.15 -25.62
CA VAL A 678 -11.76 -8.92 -26.84
C VAL A 678 -11.35 -7.95 -27.94
N PRO A 679 -10.52 -8.37 -28.93
CA PRO A 679 -10.26 -7.55 -30.09
C PRO A 679 -11.55 -7.14 -30.76
N ALA A 680 -11.72 -5.86 -31.09
CA ALA A 680 -12.78 -5.46 -32.01
C ALA A 680 -12.48 -6.04 -33.40
N GLN A 681 -13.50 -6.51 -34.09
CA GLN A 681 -13.31 -7.02 -35.46
C GLN A 681 -12.91 -5.84 -36.37
N GLU A 682 -11.81 -6.01 -37.11
CA GLU A 682 -11.46 -5.10 -38.19
C GLU A 682 -12.61 -5.16 -39.22
N GLN A 683 -13.34 -4.03 -39.43
CA GLN A 683 -14.39 -3.92 -40.45
C GLN A 683 -13.77 -3.89 -41.82
#